data_c738ab2ee1aaf8859bcfdf96d2c28686
#
_entry.id   c738ab2ee1aaf8859bcfdf96d2c28686
#
_cell.length_a   1.000
_cell.length_b   1.000
_cell.length_c   1.000
_cell.angle_alpha   90.00
_cell.angle_beta   90.00
_cell.angle_gamma   90.00
#
_symmetry.space_group_name_H-M   'P 1'
#
loop_
_entity.id
_entity.type
_entity.pdbx_description
1 polymer ?
#
loop_
_entity_poly.entity_id
_entity_poly.type
_entity_poly.pdbx_seq_one_letter_code
_entity_poly.pdbx_strand_id
1 'polypeptide(L)'
;MTRSLLAVGLALCVGVLLVSSSPTTAQPAAPPKAANADGELVGKVKDSIDKGVKYLKDTAAKNNGHWEGVVLKSLVDMDGGTTALAVLALLNSGEKVDSPTVKGGLDYLRKLTPAKTYVVALQTMALSEALILSRDKKDLPKIAKNVEWFEKNVIRRGGKLEGWSYPGNAIADNSNTQYALLGLYAAKTAGVKIEDKLWKDIQDYYTRTQKQDKLNPKAGYWLYHNAGGEGPSYTMSVGGACGLLIANMGLDMSEQDLNAATGVAAKCGIYPDNIALAKGMFYIGANFNFEQGKSYFYNYYGIERLGRLSGQRFIGKMDWYREGCEKLVKLQQPDGSFAYSSDAPGIDKGYPTITSSFALLYLSKGRTPVLVSKFAWGNYLKGEVGKQDQAILTERNPDGTITDAPNWNRKHSDCRNIVEFAQREIFDGAPLSWQVYDMRLQDLSTQAKIDSEVGLLLQSPLVYMNGHGSMPFVTRPTDTALSVPEQILKRYVEEGGFLLAEACCGNKDFAASFEELLARIFPGSALKKVPPEHAIWTMFPGIGPGDFPDLMYLDRGCRTVAIFSPRPLAGYWEERRFFPVDGRDPKNHGEKAFCLARNIIAYATGMELPKPKLTKTILVPPEKGGIARSKFRALQLKYISDASVQQPPASDALRNLMAYLGQHAKLDVALTSEVLPPSAVQLTKYKFMYLHGRKPITFTVEESDNIKANLQTGGLLLADAACNDIKQWKVFDQSFRDAMLKMFPDQKLVVIPTRTPDGKEEPLYKIASQAGINLGSVECRRENAEGTGAEKKLRTYPVMLEGIKIDGRWVVIYSRYDIGCAIEGHKSADCLGHDKESALRIASAIVLYSLRR
;
A
#
# COMPACT_ATOMS: atom_id res chain seq x y z
N MET A 1 29.54 -63.27 32.77
CA MET A 1 31.01 -63.55 32.90
C MET A 1 31.66 -62.19 32.69
N THR A 2 31.99 -61.63 33.72
CA THR A 2 33.35 -61.37 34.34
C THR A 2 34.09 -60.21 33.65
N ARG A 3 34.12 -59.07 34.41
CA ARG A 3 35.29 -58.55 35.18
C ARG A 3 36.25 -57.76 34.31
N SER A 4 36.92 -56.64 34.56
CA SER A 4 37.26 -55.95 35.85
C SER A 4 37.90 -54.61 35.40
N LEU A 5 37.65 -53.51 36.04
CA LEU A 5 38.44 -52.79 37.06
C LEU A 5 39.97 -52.64 36.76
N LEU A 6 40.42 -51.38 36.69
CA LEU A 6 41.42 -50.89 37.66
C LEU A 6 41.63 -49.36 37.46
N ALA A 7 41.60 -48.70 38.59
CA ALA A 7 41.97 -47.36 38.92
C ALA A 7 43.49 -47.25 39.23
N VAL A 8 43.98 -46.05 39.42
CA VAL A 8 45.12 -45.50 40.16
C VAL A 8 45.62 -44.26 39.35
N GLY A 9 45.83 -43.06 39.78
CA GLY A 9 45.91 -42.41 41.10
C GLY A 9 46.83 -41.23 41.01
N LEU A 10 46.43 -40.13 41.61
CA LEU A 10 47.17 -39.06 42.27
C LEU A 10 48.49 -38.54 41.66
N ALA A 11 48.59 -37.23 41.42
CA ALA A 11 49.50 -36.31 42.16
C ALA A 11 49.20 -34.82 41.91
N LEU A 12 49.05 -34.10 43.04
CA LEU A 12 49.01 -32.62 43.10
C LEU A 12 50.34 -32.00 42.65
N CYS A 13 50.21 -30.84 41.99
CA CYS A 13 51.17 -29.72 42.16
C CYS A 13 50.42 -28.38 42.03
N VAL A 14 50.43 -27.69 43.17
CA VAL A 14 49.97 -26.32 43.36
C VAL A 14 50.98 -25.36 42.76
N GLY A 15 50.57 -24.57 41.78
CA GLY A 15 51.32 -23.44 41.31
C GLY A 15 50.42 -22.20 41.22
N VAL A 16 50.50 -21.35 42.22
CA VAL A 16 49.81 -20.04 42.26
C VAL A 16 50.55 -19.10 41.33
N LEU A 17 49.93 -18.74 40.21
CA LEU A 17 50.30 -17.60 39.40
C LEU A 17 49.19 -16.56 39.47
N LEU A 18 49.47 -15.49 40.22
CA LEU A 18 48.69 -14.28 40.22
C LEU A 18 48.80 -13.64 38.83
N VAL A 19 47.71 -13.75 38.05
CA VAL A 19 47.57 -12.94 36.82
C VAL A 19 46.55 -11.85 37.14
N SER A 20 47.00 -10.60 37.18
CA SER A 20 46.20 -9.40 37.29
C SER A 20 45.27 -9.31 36.06
N SER A 21 43.97 -9.55 36.22
CA SER A 21 42.96 -9.32 35.25
C SER A 21 42.57 -7.85 35.28
N SER A 22 43.03 -7.07 34.29
CA SER A 22 42.45 -5.76 33.95
C SER A 22 41.01 -6.01 33.44
N PRO A 23 40.04 -5.17 33.80
CA PRO A 23 38.70 -5.32 33.30
C PRO A 23 38.67 -4.95 31.79
N THR A 24 38.47 -5.98 30.98
CA THR A 24 38.15 -5.79 29.56
C THR A 24 36.78 -5.13 29.51
N THR A 25 36.74 -3.86 29.15
CA THR A 25 35.51 -3.18 28.79
C THR A 25 34.90 -3.92 27.61
N ALA A 26 33.77 -4.61 27.85
CA ALA A 26 32.99 -5.18 26.77
C ALA A 26 32.57 -4.09 25.81
N GLN A 27 33.07 -4.17 24.59
CA GLN A 27 32.65 -3.31 23.48
C GLN A 27 31.15 -3.53 23.29
N PRO A 28 30.31 -2.49 23.21
CA PRO A 28 28.88 -2.67 22.98
C PRO A 28 28.68 -3.45 21.69
N ALA A 29 27.90 -4.50 21.76
CA ALA A 29 27.51 -5.28 20.60
C ALA A 29 26.94 -4.33 19.53
N ALA A 30 27.44 -4.43 18.30
CA ALA A 30 26.95 -3.69 17.16
C ALA A 30 25.44 -3.91 17.03
N PRO A 31 24.64 -2.86 16.78
CA PRO A 31 23.20 -3.01 16.60
C PRO A 31 22.91 -3.98 15.44
N PRO A 32 21.88 -4.79 15.54
CA PRO A 32 21.61 -5.82 14.54
C PRO A 32 21.41 -5.19 13.16
N LYS A 33 22.06 -5.77 12.18
CA LYS A 33 22.05 -5.39 10.75
C LYS A 33 20.67 -5.48 10.05
N ALA A 34 19.58 -5.68 10.77
CA ALA A 34 18.24 -5.89 10.21
C ALA A 34 17.59 -4.65 9.59
N ALA A 35 18.15 -3.45 9.81
CA ALA A 35 17.51 -2.21 9.35
C ALA A 35 17.70 -1.90 7.86
N ASN A 36 18.65 -2.50 7.15
CA ASN A 36 18.95 -2.19 5.75
C ASN A 36 18.42 -3.20 4.71
N ALA A 37 17.96 -4.38 5.14
CA ALA A 37 17.64 -5.46 4.21
C ALA A 37 16.48 -5.15 3.25
N ASP A 38 15.45 -4.43 3.69
CA ASP A 38 14.25 -4.19 2.87
C ASP A 38 14.46 -3.08 1.83
N GLY A 39 15.15 -2.01 2.18
CA GLY A 39 15.53 -0.97 1.21
C GLY A 39 16.47 -1.52 0.14
N GLU A 40 17.32 -2.46 0.50
CA GLU A 40 18.21 -3.15 -0.42
C GLU A 40 17.45 -4.08 -1.38
N LEU A 41 16.41 -4.78 -0.90
CA LEU A 41 15.59 -5.66 -1.76
C LEU A 41 14.81 -4.86 -2.80
N VAL A 42 14.21 -3.73 -2.43
CA VAL A 42 13.50 -2.84 -3.38
C VAL A 42 14.44 -2.38 -4.50
N GLY A 43 15.66 -1.96 -4.15
CA GLY A 43 16.69 -1.59 -5.12
C GLY A 43 17.05 -2.75 -6.04
N LYS A 44 17.35 -3.92 -5.46
CA LYS A 44 17.69 -5.13 -6.23
C LYS A 44 16.56 -5.57 -7.17
N VAL A 45 15.30 -5.49 -6.74
CA VAL A 45 14.14 -5.80 -7.59
C VAL A 45 14.04 -4.82 -8.76
N LYS A 46 14.22 -3.52 -8.50
CA LYS A 46 14.25 -2.52 -9.57
C LYS A 46 15.34 -2.79 -10.59
N ASP A 47 16.56 -2.97 -10.11
CA ASP A 47 17.73 -3.26 -10.97
C ASP A 47 17.54 -4.56 -11.78
N SER A 48 16.89 -5.56 -11.17
CA SER A 48 16.57 -6.82 -11.81
C SER A 48 15.52 -6.64 -12.92
N ILE A 49 14.50 -5.81 -12.70
CA ILE A 49 13.52 -5.46 -13.73
C ILE A 49 14.24 -4.74 -14.88
N ASP A 50 15.06 -3.72 -14.60
CA ASP A 50 15.74 -2.92 -15.62
C ASP A 50 16.66 -3.80 -16.49
N LYS A 51 17.40 -4.73 -15.88
CA LYS A 51 18.25 -5.69 -16.61
C LYS A 51 17.43 -6.66 -17.47
N GLY A 52 16.34 -7.20 -16.93
CA GLY A 52 15.45 -8.12 -17.66
C GLY A 52 14.76 -7.43 -18.84
N VAL A 53 14.30 -6.19 -18.66
CA VAL A 53 13.76 -5.35 -19.74
C VAL A 53 14.81 -5.15 -20.83
N LYS A 54 16.05 -4.81 -20.45
CA LYS A 54 17.15 -4.65 -21.41
C LYS A 54 17.40 -5.94 -22.18
N TYR A 55 17.46 -7.09 -21.51
CA TYR A 55 17.63 -8.40 -22.15
C TYR A 55 16.54 -8.65 -23.21
N LEU A 56 15.27 -8.44 -22.89
CA LEU A 56 14.18 -8.64 -23.86
C LEU A 56 14.29 -7.66 -25.05
N LYS A 57 14.65 -6.41 -24.81
CA LYS A 57 14.85 -5.40 -25.89
C LYS A 57 16.01 -5.77 -26.82
N ASP A 58 17.14 -6.18 -26.25
CA ASP A 58 18.32 -6.62 -27.01
C ASP A 58 18.01 -7.87 -27.84
N THR A 59 17.20 -8.79 -27.30
CA THR A 59 16.77 -10.00 -28.02
C THR A 59 15.87 -9.66 -29.20
N ALA A 60 14.90 -8.77 -29.03
CA ALA A 60 14.04 -8.31 -30.13
C ALA A 60 14.84 -7.60 -31.23
N ALA A 61 15.79 -6.75 -30.85
CA ALA A 61 16.64 -6.02 -31.81
C ALA A 61 17.45 -6.96 -32.72
N LYS A 62 17.86 -8.11 -32.21
CA LYS A 62 18.56 -9.17 -32.95
C LYS A 62 17.64 -10.04 -33.80
N ASN A 63 16.32 -9.95 -33.62
CA ASN A 63 15.34 -10.82 -34.24
C ASN A 63 14.17 -10.04 -34.89
N ASN A 64 14.51 -9.04 -35.68
CA ASN A 64 13.55 -8.24 -36.48
C ASN A 64 12.37 -7.62 -35.69
N GLY A 65 12.57 -7.30 -34.41
CA GLY A 65 11.59 -6.63 -33.57
C GLY A 65 10.53 -7.55 -32.95
N HIS A 66 10.72 -8.87 -33.01
CA HIS A 66 9.86 -9.86 -32.35
C HIS A 66 10.70 -10.94 -31.64
N TRP A 67 10.09 -11.93 -30.98
CA TRP A 67 10.78 -12.97 -30.20
C TRP A 67 10.53 -14.40 -30.71
N GLU A 68 9.97 -14.55 -31.91
CA GLU A 68 9.77 -15.88 -32.50
C GLU A 68 11.08 -16.40 -33.11
N GLY A 69 11.17 -17.71 -33.33
CA GLY A 69 12.38 -18.39 -33.88
C GLY A 69 13.36 -18.90 -32.85
N VAL A 70 13.17 -18.57 -31.57
CA VAL A 70 13.97 -19.09 -30.44
C VAL A 70 13.28 -20.28 -29.76
N VAL A 71 12.19 -20.77 -30.36
CA VAL A 71 11.30 -21.77 -29.77
C VAL A 71 11.52 -23.18 -30.38
N LEU A 72 11.31 -24.19 -29.55
CA LEU A 72 11.37 -25.62 -29.88
C LEU A 72 10.69 -25.95 -31.20
N LYS A 73 11.36 -26.73 -32.03
CA LYS A 73 10.76 -27.43 -33.20
C LYS A 73 9.50 -28.25 -32.79
N SER A 74 9.38 -28.65 -31.54
CA SER A 74 8.22 -29.39 -31.01
C SER A 74 6.99 -28.51 -30.67
N LEU A 75 7.12 -27.19 -30.69
CA LEU A 75 6.01 -26.26 -30.51
C LEU A 75 5.62 -25.58 -31.84
N VAL A 76 5.58 -26.36 -32.90
CA VAL A 76 5.10 -25.94 -34.21
C VAL A 76 3.70 -25.34 -34.05
N ASP A 77 3.41 -24.24 -34.73
CA ASP A 77 2.15 -23.46 -34.68
C ASP A 77 1.93 -22.60 -33.40
N MET A 78 2.96 -22.33 -32.62
CA MET A 78 2.88 -21.39 -31.49
C MET A 78 3.32 -19.97 -31.84
N ASP A 79 3.38 -19.63 -33.12
CA ASP A 79 3.79 -18.33 -33.62
C ASP A 79 2.96 -17.19 -32.99
N GLY A 80 3.66 -16.23 -32.47
CA GLY A 80 3.09 -15.09 -31.72
C GLY A 80 3.03 -15.27 -30.21
N GLY A 81 3.18 -16.50 -29.69
CA GLY A 81 3.08 -16.78 -28.28
C GLY A 81 4.21 -16.16 -27.46
N THR A 82 5.45 -16.35 -27.90
CA THR A 82 6.63 -15.77 -27.23
C THR A 82 6.63 -14.25 -27.34
N THR A 83 6.30 -13.73 -28.52
CA THR A 83 6.19 -12.28 -28.76
C THR A 83 5.12 -11.65 -27.88
N ALA A 84 3.93 -12.28 -27.80
CA ALA A 84 2.86 -11.76 -26.97
C ALA A 84 3.22 -11.75 -25.49
N LEU A 85 3.89 -12.80 -24.99
CA LEU A 85 4.35 -12.87 -23.61
C LEU A 85 5.43 -11.83 -23.31
N ALA A 86 6.39 -11.63 -24.21
CA ALA A 86 7.44 -10.62 -24.05
C ALA A 86 6.89 -9.19 -24.10
N VAL A 87 5.98 -8.88 -25.03
CA VAL A 87 5.28 -7.59 -25.12
C VAL A 87 4.51 -7.34 -23.83
N LEU A 88 3.76 -8.33 -23.34
CA LEU A 88 3.00 -8.22 -22.08
C LEU A 88 3.94 -7.94 -20.89
N ALA A 89 5.09 -8.60 -20.83
CA ALA A 89 6.10 -8.38 -19.79
C ALA A 89 6.69 -6.96 -19.86
N LEU A 90 7.05 -6.47 -21.04
CA LEU A 90 7.58 -5.12 -21.24
C LEU A 90 6.57 -4.05 -20.84
N LEU A 91 5.32 -4.16 -21.28
CA LEU A 91 4.25 -3.22 -20.92
C LEU A 91 4.05 -3.15 -19.40
N ASN A 92 4.00 -4.31 -18.73
CA ASN A 92 3.85 -4.36 -17.29
C ASN A 92 5.12 -3.95 -16.51
N SER A 93 6.27 -3.86 -17.19
CA SER A 93 7.52 -3.32 -16.63
C SER A 93 7.65 -1.81 -16.82
N GLY A 94 6.66 -1.16 -17.44
CA GLY A 94 6.62 0.30 -17.61
C GLY A 94 7.14 0.78 -18.97
N GLU A 95 7.42 -0.12 -19.92
CA GLU A 95 7.76 0.29 -21.29
C GLU A 95 6.53 0.91 -21.97
N LYS A 96 6.74 1.99 -22.69
CA LYS A 96 5.66 2.69 -23.39
C LYS A 96 5.16 1.89 -24.59
N VAL A 97 3.86 2.00 -24.86
CA VAL A 97 3.20 1.33 -26.00
C VAL A 97 3.81 1.73 -27.35
N ASP A 98 4.26 2.97 -27.46
CA ASP A 98 4.88 3.56 -28.66
C ASP A 98 6.40 3.36 -28.74
N SER A 99 7.02 2.73 -27.72
CA SER A 99 8.46 2.42 -27.78
C SER A 99 8.75 1.47 -28.97
N PRO A 100 9.88 1.64 -29.69
CA PRO A 100 10.15 0.89 -30.91
C PRO A 100 10.02 -0.62 -30.74
N THR A 101 10.51 -1.17 -29.63
CA THR A 101 10.47 -2.61 -29.34
C THR A 101 9.04 -3.10 -29.10
N VAL A 102 8.27 -2.41 -28.27
CA VAL A 102 6.86 -2.79 -27.99
C VAL A 102 6.02 -2.63 -29.24
N LYS A 103 6.18 -1.53 -29.97
CA LYS A 103 5.47 -1.27 -31.23
C LYS A 103 5.77 -2.35 -32.26
N GLY A 104 7.04 -2.75 -32.43
CA GLY A 104 7.44 -3.82 -33.36
C GLY A 104 6.75 -5.14 -33.02
N GLY A 105 6.77 -5.55 -31.74
CA GLY A 105 6.05 -6.73 -31.27
C GLY A 105 4.54 -6.68 -31.48
N LEU A 106 3.90 -5.55 -31.17
CA LEU A 106 2.46 -5.35 -31.39
C LEU A 106 2.11 -5.41 -32.88
N ASP A 107 2.91 -4.78 -33.76
CA ASP A 107 2.68 -4.78 -35.19
C ASP A 107 2.86 -6.20 -35.79
N TYR A 108 3.78 -7.02 -35.23
CA TYR A 108 3.89 -8.42 -35.57
C TYR A 108 2.63 -9.21 -35.14
N LEU A 109 2.19 -9.05 -33.90
CA LEU A 109 0.99 -9.75 -33.38
C LEU A 109 -0.29 -9.38 -34.15
N ARG A 110 -0.45 -8.14 -34.59
CA ARG A 110 -1.61 -7.68 -35.36
C ARG A 110 -1.77 -8.42 -36.69
N LYS A 111 -0.66 -8.87 -37.29
CA LYS A 111 -0.67 -9.61 -38.58
C LYS A 111 -1.07 -11.07 -38.42
N LEU A 112 -0.92 -11.64 -37.21
CA LEU A 112 -1.17 -13.05 -36.98
C LEU A 112 -2.65 -13.34 -36.70
N THR A 113 -3.08 -14.53 -37.13
CA THR A 113 -4.38 -15.13 -36.77
C THR A 113 -4.11 -16.47 -36.09
N PRO A 114 -3.81 -16.47 -34.78
CA PRO A 114 -3.42 -17.69 -34.08
C PRO A 114 -4.61 -18.64 -33.93
N ALA A 115 -4.30 -19.92 -33.85
CA ALA A 115 -5.26 -21.01 -33.73
C ALA A 115 -5.02 -21.92 -32.51
N LYS A 116 -4.06 -21.57 -31.64
CA LYS A 116 -3.76 -22.33 -30.42
C LYS A 116 -4.21 -21.52 -29.20
N THR A 117 -4.87 -22.14 -28.26
CA THR A 117 -5.47 -21.48 -27.08
C THR A 117 -4.53 -20.55 -26.34
N TYR A 118 -3.29 -21.00 -26.07
CA TYR A 118 -2.26 -20.16 -25.43
C TYR A 118 -1.93 -18.91 -26.24
N VAL A 119 -1.77 -19.06 -27.56
CA VAL A 119 -1.36 -17.94 -28.41
C VAL A 119 -2.48 -16.92 -28.57
N VAL A 120 -3.72 -17.41 -28.76
CA VAL A 120 -4.91 -16.54 -28.80
C VAL A 120 -5.05 -15.78 -27.47
N ALA A 121 -4.86 -16.47 -26.34
CA ALA A 121 -4.95 -15.86 -25.02
C ALA A 121 -3.88 -14.78 -24.79
N LEU A 122 -2.61 -15.11 -25.05
CA LEU A 122 -1.50 -14.18 -24.88
C LEU A 122 -1.59 -12.98 -25.82
N GLN A 123 -1.98 -13.21 -27.10
CA GLN A 123 -2.22 -12.12 -28.05
C GLN A 123 -3.35 -11.20 -27.53
N THR A 124 -4.45 -11.77 -27.03
CA THR A 124 -5.55 -11.00 -26.47
C THR A 124 -5.09 -10.18 -25.27
N MET A 125 -4.33 -10.77 -24.36
CA MET A 125 -3.80 -10.09 -23.19
C MET A 125 -2.85 -8.93 -23.57
N ALA A 126 -1.93 -9.15 -24.51
CA ALA A 126 -0.97 -8.13 -24.95
C ALA A 126 -1.65 -6.94 -25.66
N LEU A 127 -2.59 -7.24 -26.55
CA LEU A 127 -3.36 -6.21 -27.26
C LEU A 127 -4.30 -5.44 -26.32
N SER A 128 -4.93 -6.12 -25.36
CA SER A 128 -5.79 -5.50 -24.36
C SER A 128 -4.99 -4.57 -23.43
N GLU A 129 -3.82 -5.00 -22.97
CA GLU A 129 -2.94 -4.17 -22.14
C GLU A 129 -2.48 -2.91 -22.90
N ALA A 130 -2.07 -3.08 -24.15
CA ALA A 130 -1.69 -1.95 -25.01
C ALA A 130 -2.85 -0.96 -25.24
N LEU A 131 -4.07 -1.47 -25.44
CA LEU A 131 -5.28 -0.65 -25.59
C LEU A 131 -5.58 0.13 -24.31
N ILE A 132 -5.50 -0.52 -23.14
CA ILE A 132 -5.78 0.13 -21.85
C ILE A 132 -4.77 1.25 -21.57
N LEU A 133 -3.48 0.99 -21.80
CA LEU A 133 -2.41 1.96 -21.56
C LEU A 133 -2.41 3.14 -22.54
N SER A 134 -2.69 2.88 -23.84
CA SER A 134 -2.70 3.93 -24.88
C SER A 134 -4.04 4.63 -25.01
N ARG A 135 -5.14 4.02 -24.52
CA ARG A 135 -6.53 4.41 -24.78
C ARG A 135 -6.90 4.39 -26.28
N ASP A 136 -6.06 3.80 -27.12
CA ASP A 136 -6.29 3.64 -28.55
C ASP A 136 -7.05 2.34 -28.84
N LYS A 137 -8.30 2.46 -29.30
CA LYS A 137 -9.23 1.35 -29.54
C LYS A 137 -8.98 0.58 -30.85
N LYS A 138 -7.90 0.85 -31.58
CA LYS A 138 -7.63 0.20 -32.88
C LYS A 138 -7.56 -1.31 -32.83
N ASP A 139 -7.14 -1.88 -31.71
CA ASP A 139 -7.03 -3.34 -31.51
C ASP A 139 -8.33 -4.01 -31.05
N LEU A 140 -9.38 -3.25 -30.70
CA LEU A 140 -10.65 -3.77 -30.19
C LEU A 140 -11.30 -4.79 -31.14
N PRO A 141 -11.34 -4.58 -32.49
CA PRO A 141 -11.91 -5.57 -33.40
C PRO A 141 -11.15 -6.91 -33.42
N LYS A 142 -9.81 -6.87 -33.23
CA LYS A 142 -8.98 -8.08 -33.16
C LYS A 142 -9.23 -8.84 -31.84
N ILE A 143 -9.32 -8.12 -30.74
CA ILE A 143 -9.64 -8.65 -29.42
C ILE A 143 -11.04 -9.33 -29.45
N ALA A 144 -12.02 -8.67 -30.07
CA ALA A 144 -13.37 -9.26 -30.21
C ALA A 144 -13.36 -10.56 -31.02
N LYS A 145 -12.61 -10.62 -32.14
CA LYS A 145 -12.44 -11.88 -32.89
C LYS A 145 -11.80 -13.00 -32.08
N ASN A 146 -10.87 -12.65 -31.19
CA ASN A 146 -10.29 -13.64 -30.30
C ASN A 146 -11.30 -14.17 -29.27
N VAL A 147 -12.23 -13.31 -28.80
CA VAL A 147 -13.35 -13.75 -27.93
C VAL A 147 -14.26 -14.72 -28.70
N GLU A 148 -14.67 -14.38 -29.93
CA GLU A 148 -15.45 -15.30 -30.79
C GLU A 148 -14.72 -16.66 -30.99
N TRP A 149 -13.39 -16.60 -31.12
CA TRP A 149 -12.57 -17.82 -31.21
C TRP A 149 -12.68 -18.67 -29.93
N PHE A 150 -12.60 -18.05 -28.72
CA PHE A 150 -12.77 -18.80 -27.46
C PHE A 150 -14.16 -19.41 -27.34
N GLU A 151 -15.21 -18.67 -27.69
CA GLU A 151 -16.59 -19.15 -27.64
C GLU A 151 -16.82 -20.30 -28.59
N LYS A 152 -16.22 -20.28 -29.80
CA LYS A 152 -16.32 -21.34 -30.79
C LYS A 152 -15.55 -22.62 -30.42
N ASN A 153 -14.40 -22.46 -29.72
CA ASN A 153 -13.48 -23.56 -29.42
C ASN A 153 -13.62 -24.10 -28.00
N VAL A 154 -14.62 -23.65 -27.23
CA VAL A 154 -14.94 -24.22 -25.93
C VAL A 154 -15.47 -25.65 -26.08
N ILE A 155 -14.90 -26.58 -25.32
CA ILE A 155 -15.32 -27.96 -25.28
C ILE A 155 -16.52 -28.08 -24.34
N ARG A 156 -17.64 -28.66 -24.86
CA ARG A 156 -18.86 -28.89 -24.08
C ARG A 156 -19.27 -30.36 -24.17
N ARG A 157 -19.77 -30.88 -23.04
CA ARG A 157 -20.32 -32.24 -22.99
C ARG A 157 -21.66 -32.22 -22.25
N GLY A 158 -22.71 -32.71 -22.89
CA GLY A 158 -24.07 -32.65 -22.31
C GLY A 158 -24.52 -31.20 -21.99
N GLY A 159 -24.13 -30.22 -22.80
CA GLY A 159 -24.43 -28.80 -22.59
C GLY A 159 -23.54 -28.10 -21.56
N LYS A 160 -22.77 -28.83 -20.74
CA LYS A 160 -21.86 -28.27 -19.74
C LYS A 160 -20.49 -27.95 -20.32
N LEU A 161 -19.89 -26.88 -19.87
CA LEU A 161 -18.52 -26.49 -20.22
C LEU A 161 -17.52 -27.49 -19.61
N GLU A 162 -16.61 -28.02 -20.44
CA GLU A 162 -15.51 -28.89 -20.01
C GLU A 162 -14.14 -28.19 -20.09
N GLY A 163 -14.08 -26.96 -20.62
CA GLY A 163 -12.87 -26.15 -20.73
C GLY A 163 -12.38 -25.98 -22.14
N TRP A 164 -11.09 -25.71 -22.29
CA TRP A 164 -10.39 -25.55 -23.56
C TRP A 164 -9.20 -26.51 -23.66
N SER A 165 -8.80 -26.80 -24.89
CA SER A 165 -7.60 -27.55 -25.22
C SER A 165 -6.98 -26.98 -26.50
N TYR A 166 -5.96 -27.65 -27.05
CA TYR A 166 -5.52 -27.37 -28.40
C TYR A 166 -6.58 -27.84 -29.40
N PRO A 167 -6.85 -27.07 -30.48
CA PRO A 167 -7.81 -27.45 -31.49
C PRO A 167 -7.53 -28.85 -32.03
N GLY A 168 -8.62 -29.61 -32.15
CA GLY A 168 -8.56 -31.03 -32.54
C GLY A 168 -8.51 -32.02 -31.38
N ASN A 169 -8.26 -31.60 -30.15
CA ASN A 169 -8.39 -32.43 -28.96
C ASN A 169 -9.82 -32.42 -28.42
N ALA A 170 -10.33 -33.65 -28.16
CA ALA A 170 -11.67 -33.79 -27.56
C ALA A 170 -11.67 -33.67 -26.02
N ILE A 171 -10.51 -33.67 -25.39
CA ILE A 171 -10.33 -33.60 -23.94
C ILE A 171 -9.73 -32.23 -23.58
N ALA A 172 -10.42 -31.50 -22.75
CA ALA A 172 -9.94 -30.25 -22.20
C ALA A 172 -8.86 -30.48 -21.14
N ASP A 173 -7.94 -29.53 -21.01
CA ASP A 173 -6.98 -29.50 -19.92
C ASP A 173 -7.02 -28.14 -19.18
N ASN A 174 -6.70 -28.19 -17.89
CA ASN A 174 -6.78 -27.03 -17.05
C ASN A 174 -5.70 -25.97 -17.37
N SER A 175 -4.62 -26.33 -18.05
CA SER A 175 -3.58 -25.37 -18.44
C SER A 175 -4.06 -24.49 -19.60
N ASN A 176 -4.68 -25.05 -20.62
CA ASN A 176 -5.31 -24.30 -21.71
C ASN A 176 -6.52 -23.52 -21.21
N THR A 177 -7.36 -24.14 -20.35
CA THR A 177 -8.56 -23.51 -19.78
C THR A 177 -8.24 -22.22 -19.02
N GLN A 178 -7.24 -22.23 -18.13
CA GLN A 178 -6.91 -21.00 -17.40
C GLN A 178 -6.37 -19.88 -18.31
N TYR A 179 -5.65 -20.21 -19.39
CA TYR A 179 -5.21 -19.19 -20.34
C TYR A 179 -6.35 -18.63 -21.16
N ALA A 180 -7.31 -19.45 -21.57
CA ALA A 180 -8.53 -18.97 -22.21
C ALA A 180 -9.25 -17.95 -21.32
N LEU A 181 -9.37 -18.25 -20.01
CA LEU A 181 -9.97 -17.33 -19.04
C LEU A 181 -9.22 -16.02 -18.91
N LEU A 182 -7.88 -16.07 -18.91
CA LEU A 182 -7.06 -14.84 -18.85
C LEU A 182 -7.28 -13.99 -20.09
N GLY A 183 -7.36 -14.60 -21.27
CA GLY A 183 -7.68 -13.89 -22.51
C GLY A 183 -9.07 -13.27 -22.49
N LEU A 184 -10.08 -14.04 -22.08
CA LEU A 184 -11.45 -13.54 -21.93
C LEU A 184 -11.55 -12.39 -20.94
N TYR A 185 -10.90 -12.50 -19.77
CA TYR A 185 -10.90 -11.44 -18.77
C TYR A 185 -10.18 -10.17 -19.27
N ALA A 186 -9.05 -10.31 -19.95
CA ALA A 186 -8.35 -9.20 -20.57
C ALA A 186 -9.22 -8.50 -21.63
N ALA A 187 -9.93 -9.28 -22.46
CA ALA A 187 -10.87 -8.74 -23.46
C ALA A 187 -12.01 -7.95 -22.81
N LYS A 188 -12.62 -8.50 -21.74
CA LYS A 188 -13.66 -7.80 -20.96
C LYS A 188 -13.14 -6.49 -20.39
N THR A 189 -11.94 -6.49 -19.81
CA THR A 189 -11.30 -5.29 -19.27
C THR A 189 -11.02 -4.25 -20.35
N ALA A 190 -10.70 -4.68 -21.57
CA ALA A 190 -10.56 -3.82 -22.75
C ALA A 190 -11.88 -3.30 -23.32
N GLY A 191 -13.03 -3.76 -22.80
CA GLY A 191 -14.36 -3.29 -23.19
C GLY A 191 -15.11 -4.18 -24.17
N VAL A 192 -14.65 -5.41 -24.45
CA VAL A 192 -15.39 -6.40 -25.20
C VAL A 192 -16.47 -7.02 -24.33
N LYS A 193 -17.72 -7.01 -24.80
CA LYS A 193 -18.82 -7.66 -24.08
C LYS A 193 -18.66 -9.19 -24.15
N ILE A 194 -18.81 -9.85 -23.02
CA ILE A 194 -18.84 -11.30 -22.90
C ILE A 194 -20.09 -11.65 -22.09
N GLU A 195 -20.88 -12.61 -22.58
CA GLU A 195 -22.16 -12.96 -21.95
C GLU A 195 -21.94 -13.58 -20.55
N ASP A 196 -22.75 -13.17 -19.59
CA ASP A 196 -22.72 -13.69 -18.20
C ASP A 196 -22.88 -15.21 -18.13
N LYS A 197 -23.59 -15.79 -19.09
CA LYS A 197 -23.71 -17.23 -19.20
C LYS A 197 -22.36 -17.94 -19.29
N LEU A 198 -21.42 -17.41 -20.06
CA LEU A 198 -20.09 -18.01 -20.16
C LEU A 198 -19.35 -17.95 -18.82
N TRP A 199 -19.43 -16.86 -18.09
CA TRP A 199 -18.82 -16.75 -16.76
C TRP A 199 -19.44 -17.68 -15.73
N LYS A 200 -20.76 -17.86 -15.76
CA LYS A 200 -21.49 -18.87 -14.95
C LYS A 200 -21.09 -20.30 -15.30
N ASP A 201 -20.98 -20.61 -16.57
CA ASP A 201 -20.52 -21.93 -17.02
C ASP A 201 -19.06 -22.22 -16.55
N ILE A 202 -18.20 -21.22 -16.52
CA ILE A 202 -16.81 -21.32 -16.02
C ILE A 202 -16.80 -21.50 -14.49
N GLN A 203 -17.61 -20.75 -13.76
CA GLN A 203 -17.74 -20.89 -12.30
C GLN A 203 -18.24 -22.30 -11.95
N ASP A 204 -19.31 -22.80 -12.62
CA ASP A 204 -19.79 -24.17 -12.48
C ASP A 204 -18.71 -25.21 -12.78
N TYR A 205 -17.96 -25.02 -13.87
CA TYR A 205 -16.88 -25.93 -14.24
C TYR A 205 -15.85 -26.10 -13.12
N TYR A 206 -15.27 -25.01 -12.59
CA TYR A 206 -14.26 -25.13 -11.55
C TYR A 206 -14.83 -25.60 -10.22
N THR A 207 -16.07 -25.25 -9.89
CA THR A 207 -16.74 -25.71 -8.66
C THR A 207 -16.96 -27.23 -8.71
N ARG A 208 -17.52 -27.79 -9.80
CA ARG A 208 -17.85 -29.22 -9.90
C ARG A 208 -16.63 -30.11 -10.20
N THR A 209 -15.56 -29.57 -10.79
CA THR A 209 -14.37 -30.35 -11.13
C THR A 209 -13.32 -30.40 -10.04
N GLN A 210 -13.47 -29.59 -8.99
CA GLN A 210 -12.59 -29.66 -7.82
C GLN A 210 -12.66 -31.04 -7.18
N LYS A 211 -11.49 -31.61 -6.87
CA LYS A 211 -11.37 -32.87 -6.14
C LYS A 211 -11.11 -32.58 -4.66
N GLN A 212 -11.83 -33.31 -3.81
CA GLN A 212 -11.62 -33.27 -2.37
C GLN A 212 -10.33 -34.02 -2.02
N ASP A 213 -9.49 -33.43 -1.19
CA ASP A 213 -8.35 -34.14 -0.63
C ASP A 213 -8.85 -35.24 0.35
N LYS A 214 -8.41 -36.46 0.11
CA LYS A 214 -8.82 -37.62 0.93
C LYS A 214 -8.26 -37.58 2.35
N LEU A 215 -7.11 -36.95 2.53
CA LEU A 215 -6.42 -36.86 3.82
C LEU A 215 -6.84 -35.62 4.61
N ASN A 216 -7.30 -34.59 3.91
CA ASN A 216 -7.70 -33.34 4.53
C ASN A 216 -9.01 -32.81 3.92
N PRO A 217 -10.16 -32.96 4.60
CA PRO A 217 -11.46 -32.50 4.09
C PRO A 217 -11.55 -30.97 3.91
N LYS A 218 -10.60 -30.21 4.48
CA LYS A 218 -10.49 -28.75 4.29
C LYS A 218 -9.83 -28.36 2.96
N ALA A 219 -9.13 -29.29 2.32
CA ALA A 219 -8.37 -29.08 1.09
C ALA A 219 -9.11 -29.59 -0.13
N GLY A 220 -9.03 -28.80 -1.21
CA GLY A 220 -9.54 -29.19 -2.54
C GLY A 220 -8.54 -28.77 -3.61
N TYR A 221 -8.38 -29.59 -4.62
CA TYR A 221 -7.41 -29.39 -5.69
C TYR A 221 -8.00 -29.65 -7.06
N TRP A 222 -7.29 -29.26 -8.11
CA TRP A 222 -7.64 -29.56 -9.49
C TRP A 222 -6.57 -30.41 -10.14
N LEU A 223 -7.01 -31.27 -11.06
CA LEU A 223 -6.14 -32.11 -11.86
C LEU A 223 -5.69 -31.37 -13.13
N TYR A 224 -4.73 -31.93 -13.86
CA TYR A 224 -4.36 -31.42 -15.17
C TYR A 224 -5.48 -31.74 -16.19
N HIS A 225 -5.95 -33.00 -16.23
CA HIS A 225 -7.12 -33.41 -16.99
C HIS A 225 -8.22 -33.94 -16.04
N ASN A 226 -9.47 -33.56 -16.27
CA ASN A 226 -10.59 -34.04 -15.46
C ASN A 226 -11.02 -35.49 -15.80
N ALA A 227 -10.46 -36.09 -16.86
CA ALA A 227 -10.78 -37.43 -17.27
C ALA A 227 -10.26 -38.54 -16.31
N GLY A 228 -9.46 -38.19 -15.31
CA GLY A 228 -8.96 -39.13 -14.29
C GLY A 228 -7.57 -39.69 -14.61
N GLY A 229 -6.99 -40.47 -13.69
CA GLY A 229 -5.68 -41.11 -13.85
C GLY A 229 -4.48 -40.30 -13.39
N GLU A 230 -4.63 -39.01 -13.03
CA GLU A 230 -3.57 -38.13 -12.56
C GLU A 230 -3.77 -37.76 -11.09
N GLY A 231 -2.65 -37.49 -10.39
CA GLY A 231 -2.66 -36.96 -9.02
C GLY A 231 -2.92 -35.47 -8.94
N PRO A 232 -2.96 -34.92 -7.72
CA PRO A 232 -3.12 -33.48 -7.50
C PRO A 232 -2.09 -32.67 -8.26
N SER A 233 -2.52 -31.59 -8.92
CA SER A 233 -1.62 -30.66 -9.58
C SER A 233 -1.64 -29.31 -8.86
N TYR A 234 -0.50 -28.91 -8.30
CA TYR A 234 -0.36 -27.63 -7.62
C TYR A 234 -0.65 -26.45 -8.58
N THR A 235 0.01 -26.45 -9.77
CA THR A 235 -0.17 -25.37 -10.75
C THR A 235 -1.60 -25.28 -11.29
N MET A 236 -2.28 -26.41 -11.43
CA MET A 236 -3.69 -26.42 -11.86
C MET A 236 -4.62 -26.01 -10.71
N SER A 237 -4.24 -26.28 -9.46
CA SER A 237 -4.97 -25.78 -8.30
C SER A 237 -4.88 -24.26 -8.18
N VAL A 238 -3.68 -23.69 -8.42
CA VAL A 238 -3.51 -22.24 -8.55
C VAL A 238 -4.38 -21.69 -9.71
N GLY A 239 -4.37 -22.38 -10.86
CA GLY A 239 -5.21 -22.02 -12.01
C GLY A 239 -6.69 -22.09 -11.73
N GLY A 240 -7.16 -23.10 -10.98
CA GLY A 240 -8.56 -23.28 -10.61
C GLY A 240 -9.06 -22.21 -9.65
N ALA A 241 -8.26 -21.88 -8.64
CA ALA A 241 -8.58 -20.78 -7.73
C ALA A 241 -8.62 -19.42 -8.47
N CYS A 242 -7.65 -19.16 -9.35
CA CYS A 242 -7.69 -17.99 -10.23
C CYS A 242 -8.93 -18.00 -11.14
N GLY A 243 -9.32 -19.16 -11.64
CA GLY A 243 -10.49 -19.32 -12.52
C GLY A 243 -11.79 -18.95 -11.84
N LEU A 244 -12.01 -19.36 -10.59
CA LEU A 244 -13.15 -18.96 -9.78
C LEU A 244 -13.16 -17.45 -9.53
N LEU A 245 -12.02 -16.88 -9.12
CA LEU A 245 -11.89 -15.43 -8.92
C LEU A 245 -12.18 -14.64 -10.19
N ILE A 246 -11.66 -15.09 -11.34
CA ILE A 246 -11.89 -14.44 -12.64
C ILE A 246 -13.36 -14.56 -13.07
N ALA A 247 -13.99 -15.71 -12.88
CA ALA A 247 -15.39 -15.91 -13.21
C ALA A 247 -16.29 -14.95 -12.42
N ASN A 248 -16.05 -14.80 -11.12
CA ASN A 248 -16.76 -13.83 -10.30
C ASN A 248 -16.55 -12.37 -10.76
N MET A 249 -15.33 -12.03 -11.17
CA MET A 249 -15.05 -10.71 -11.74
C MET A 249 -15.64 -10.52 -13.14
N GLY A 250 -15.87 -11.60 -13.85
CA GLY A 250 -16.52 -11.62 -15.16
C GLY A 250 -18.02 -11.31 -15.09
N LEU A 251 -18.69 -11.68 -14.01
CA LEU A 251 -20.11 -11.39 -13.81
C LEU A 251 -20.33 -9.90 -13.54
N ASP A 252 -21.26 -9.30 -14.28
CA ASP A 252 -21.57 -7.87 -14.15
C ASP A 252 -22.50 -7.56 -12.97
N MET A 253 -23.17 -8.58 -12.43
CA MET A 253 -24.08 -8.44 -11.29
C MET A 253 -23.75 -9.48 -10.23
N SER A 254 -23.73 -9.05 -8.98
CA SER A 254 -23.64 -9.99 -7.86
C SER A 254 -24.97 -10.67 -7.64
N GLU A 255 -24.94 -11.94 -7.23
CA GLU A 255 -26.13 -12.71 -6.89
C GLU A 255 -26.69 -12.36 -5.49
N GLN A 256 -26.21 -11.28 -4.88
CA GLN A 256 -26.54 -10.90 -3.51
C GLN A 256 -27.87 -10.16 -3.34
N ASP A 257 -28.66 -9.97 -4.41
CA ASP A 257 -29.95 -9.27 -4.40
C ASP A 257 -29.85 -7.87 -3.74
N LEU A 258 -29.08 -6.98 -4.35
CA LEU A 258 -28.89 -5.62 -3.84
C LEU A 258 -30.15 -4.76 -4.05
N ASN A 259 -30.65 -4.17 -2.98
CA ASN A 259 -31.62 -3.10 -3.07
C ASN A 259 -30.92 -1.81 -3.51
N ALA A 260 -31.23 -1.36 -4.73
CA ALA A 260 -30.57 -0.20 -5.35
C ALA A 260 -30.78 1.12 -4.59
N ALA A 261 -31.90 1.26 -3.87
CA ALA A 261 -32.21 2.48 -3.12
C ALA A 261 -31.51 2.56 -1.76
N THR A 262 -31.20 1.42 -1.15
CA THR A 262 -30.66 1.38 0.23
C THR A 262 -29.26 0.83 0.34
N GLY A 263 -28.73 0.16 -0.70
CA GLY A 263 -27.44 -0.53 -0.65
C GLY A 263 -27.42 -1.82 0.17
N VAL A 264 -28.57 -2.23 0.71
CA VAL A 264 -28.72 -3.46 1.49
C VAL A 264 -28.83 -4.65 0.55
N ALA A 265 -28.08 -5.69 0.79
CA ALA A 265 -28.12 -6.94 0.03
C ALA A 265 -28.86 -8.01 0.83
N ALA A 266 -29.95 -8.57 0.24
CA ALA A 266 -30.75 -9.59 0.90
C ALA A 266 -29.97 -10.90 1.13
N LYS A 267 -29.04 -11.23 0.23
CA LYS A 267 -28.17 -12.42 0.31
C LYS A 267 -26.73 -12.01 0.59
N CYS A 268 -26.51 -11.08 1.51
CA CYS A 268 -25.20 -10.54 1.80
C CYS A 268 -24.20 -11.62 2.27
N GLY A 269 -23.11 -11.79 1.53
CA GLY A 269 -22.05 -12.76 1.84
C GLY A 269 -22.29 -14.15 1.26
N ILE A 270 -23.38 -14.39 0.53
CA ILE A 270 -23.66 -15.67 -0.10
C ILE A 270 -23.06 -15.67 -1.53
N TYR A 271 -22.12 -16.59 -1.77
CA TYR A 271 -21.47 -16.79 -3.07
C TYR A 271 -21.44 -18.28 -3.42
N PRO A 272 -21.81 -18.68 -4.64
CA PRO A 272 -21.93 -20.10 -5.01
C PRO A 272 -20.62 -20.89 -4.93
N ASP A 273 -19.48 -20.22 -5.12
CA ASP A 273 -18.15 -20.82 -5.19
C ASP A 273 -17.30 -20.69 -3.91
N ASN A 274 -17.83 -20.08 -2.85
CA ASN A 274 -17.09 -19.82 -1.60
C ASN A 274 -16.36 -21.05 -1.06
N ILE A 275 -17.06 -22.20 -1.00
CA ILE A 275 -16.50 -23.45 -0.45
C ILE A 275 -15.37 -23.97 -1.34
N ALA A 276 -15.57 -23.99 -2.66
CA ALA A 276 -14.56 -24.46 -3.60
C ALA A 276 -13.31 -23.57 -3.58
N LEU A 277 -13.48 -22.26 -3.54
CA LEU A 277 -12.38 -21.30 -3.48
C LEU A 277 -11.61 -21.42 -2.15
N ALA A 278 -12.32 -21.52 -1.01
CA ALA A 278 -11.70 -21.69 0.29
C ALA A 278 -10.86 -22.99 0.39
N LYS A 279 -11.41 -24.11 -0.10
CA LYS A 279 -10.70 -25.40 -0.15
C LYS A 279 -9.47 -25.34 -1.08
N GLY A 280 -9.59 -24.68 -2.22
CA GLY A 280 -8.49 -24.46 -3.15
C GLY A 280 -7.36 -23.63 -2.53
N MET A 281 -7.70 -22.51 -1.90
CA MET A 281 -6.75 -21.65 -1.20
C MET A 281 -6.05 -22.37 -0.05
N PHE A 282 -6.80 -23.19 0.70
CA PHE A 282 -6.22 -24.02 1.76
C PHE A 282 -5.19 -25.02 1.21
N TYR A 283 -5.54 -25.75 0.14
CA TYR A 283 -4.62 -26.69 -0.50
C TYR A 283 -3.34 -26.00 -0.98
N ILE A 284 -3.48 -24.85 -1.65
CA ILE A 284 -2.35 -24.08 -2.20
C ILE A 284 -1.46 -23.56 -1.08
N GLY A 285 -2.06 -23.03 -0.01
CA GLY A 285 -1.31 -22.53 1.15
C GLY A 285 -0.55 -23.61 1.92
N ALA A 286 -1.17 -24.79 2.09
CA ALA A 286 -0.55 -25.93 2.77
C ALA A 286 0.60 -26.56 1.96
N ASN A 287 0.57 -26.46 0.64
CA ASN A 287 1.56 -27.01 -0.28
C ASN A 287 2.38 -25.94 -0.99
N PHE A 288 2.48 -24.73 -0.45
CA PHE A 288 3.10 -23.60 -1.11
C PHE A 288 4.55 -23.90 -1.49
N ASN A 289 4.83 -23.85 -2.78
CA ASN A 289 6.18 -23.98 -3.32
C ASN A 289 6.25 -23.35 -4.72
N PHE A 290 7.29 -22.55 -4.98
CA PHE A 290 7.54 -22.00 -6.32
C PHE A 290 7.98 -23.06 -7.32
N GLU A 291 8.73 -24.05 -6.88
CA GLU A 291 9.35 -25.10 -7.72
C GLU A 291 8.40 -26.29 -7.90
N GLN A 292 7.25 -26.01 -8.52
CA GLN A 292 6.20 -26.98 -8.78
C GLN A 292 5.84 -27.02 -10.28
N GLY A 293 5.46 -28.21 -10.75
CA GLY A 293 5.01 -28.40 -12.12
C GLY A 293 6.15 -28.58 -13.13
N LYS A 294 5.81 -28.44 -14.42
CA LYS A 294 6.72 -28.63 -15.56
C LYS A 294 7.47 -27.35 -15.96
N SER A 295 7.20 -26.24 -15.33
CA SER A 295 7.89 -24.97 -15.45
C SER A 295 7.69 -24.17 -14.16
N TYR A 296 8.78 -23.84 -13.49
CA TYR A 296 8.76 -23.09 -12.25
C TYR A 296 8.40 -21.61 -12.51
N PHE A 297 8.90 -21.01 -13.58
CA PHE A 297 8.55 -19.62 -13.92
C PHE A 297 7.07 -19.46 -14.28
N TYR A 298 6.46 -20.46 -14.91
CA TYR A 298 5.00 -20.50 -15.09
C TYR A 298 4.27 -20.52 -13.75
N ASN A 299 4.79 -21.29 -12.78
CA ASN A 299 4.21 -21.34 -11.43
C ASN A 299 4.38 -20.00 -10.68
N TYR A 300 5.56 -19.35 -10.78
CA TYR A 300 5.71 -17.98 -10.25
C TYR A 300 4.61 -17.06 -10.77
N TYR A 301 4.40 -17.04 -12.08
CA TYR A 301 3.36 -16.21 -12.67
C TYR A 301 1.94 -16.61 -12.23
N GLY A 302 1.70 -17.89 -12.00
CA GLY A 302 0.43 -18.40 -11.42
C GLY A 302 0.20 -17.88 -10.00
N ILE A 303 1.21 -17.97 -9.13
CA ILE A 303 1.18 -17.49 -7.74
C ILE A 303 0.98 -15.96 -7.71
N GLU A 304 1.68 -15.19 -8.56
CA GLU A 304 1.50 -13.75 -8.69
C GLU A 304 0.04 -13.39 -8.99
N ARG A 305 -0.56 -14.06 -9.97
CA ARG A 305 -1.97 -13.86 -10.32
C ARG A 305 -2.89 -14.17 -9.16
N LEU A 306 -2.69 -15.31 -8.50
CA LEU A 306 -3.49 -15.70 -7.35
C LEU A 306 -3.42 -14.65 -6.23
N GLY A 307 -2.22 -14.23 -5.87
CA GLY A 307 -2.01 -13.21 -4.84
C GLY A 307 -2.68 -11.88 -5.16
N ARG A 308 -2.59 -11.42 -6.43
CA ARG A 308 -3.23 -10.17 -6.87
C ARG A 308 -4.74 -10.27 -6.98
N LEU A 309 -5.26 -11.34 -7.58
CA LEU A 309 -6.71 -11.51 -7.79
C LEU A 309 -7.44 -11.70 -6.46
N SER A 310 -6.85 -12.44 -5.53
CA SER A 310 -7.41 -12.65 -4.19
C SER A 310 -7.15 -11.49 -3.23
N GLY A 311 -6.24 -10.57 -3.57
CA GLY A 311 -5.78 -9.54 -2.67
C GLY A 311 -4.93 -10.07 -1.50
N GLN A 312 -4.58 -11.36 -1.50
CA GLN A 312 -3.85 -11.97 -0.41
C GLN A 312 -2.38 -11.53 -0.40
N ARG A 313 -1.92 -10.98 0.72
CA ARG A 313 -0.50 -10.76 0.96
C ARG A 313 0.22 -12.05 1.25
N PHE A 314 -0.41 -12.92 2.04
CA PHE A 314 0.11 -14.22 2.41
C PHE A 314 -0.70 -15.33 1.75
N ILE A 315 -0.04 -16.28 1.12
CA ILE A 315 -0.63 -17.55 0.68
C ILE A 315 -0.06 -18.64 1.59
N GLY A 316 -0.91 -19.21 2.45
CA GLY A 316 -0.42 -19.94 3.59
C GLY A 316 0.30 -19.00 4.56
N LYS A 317 1.52 -19.37 4.93
CA LYS A 317 2.40 -18.57 5.78
C LYS A 317 3.40 -17.71 5.00
N MET A 318 3.37 -17.80 3.67
CA MET A 318 4.40 -17.23 2.83
C MET A 318 3.98 -15.86 2.31
N ASP A 319 4.76 -14.82 2.57
CA ASP A 319 4.69 -13.54 1.86
C ASP A 319 5.15 -13.80 0.42
N TRP A 320 4.17 -14.24 -0.40
CA TRP A 320 4.46 -14.74 -1.75
C TRP A 320 5.29 -13.75 -2.59
N TYR A 321 5.05 -12.45 -2.46
CA TYR A 321 5.76 -11.47 -3.26
C TYR A 321 7.21 -11.27 -2.80
N ARG A 322 7.44 -11.15 -1.49
CA ARG A 322 8.79 -11.01 -0.91
C ARG A 322 9.65 -12.23 -1.23
N GLU A 323 9.15 -13.42 -0.91
CA GLU A 323 9.88 -14.68 -1.12
C GLU A 323 10.24 -14.92 -2.58
N GLY A 324 9.28 -14.65 -3.49
CA GLY A 324 9.53 -14.80 -4.91
C GLY A 324 10.50 -13.75 -5.45
N CYS A 325 10.45 -12.50 -4.95
CA CYS A 325 11.45 -11.49 -5.32
C CYS A 325 12.86 -11.89 -4.88
N GLU A 326 13.03 -12.37 -3.64
CA GLU A 326 14.33 -12.82 -3.13
C GLU A 326 14.92 -13.97 -3.95
N LYS A 327 14.05 -14.91 -4.37
CA LYS A 327 14.47 -16.03 -5.24
C LYS A 327 14.78 -15.57 -6.66
N LEU A 328 13.89 -14.79 -7.30
CA LEU A 328 14.08 -14.36 -8.69
C LEU A 328 15.30 -13.46 -8.86
N VAL A 329 15.58 -12.55 -7.95
CA VAL A 329 16.79 -11.72 -7.98
C VAL A 329 18.07 -12.58 -7.99
N LYS A 330 18.06 -13.73 -7.28
CA LYS A 330 19.20 -14.68 -7.28
C LYS A 330 19.31 -15.53 -8.55
N LEU A 331 18.20 -15.73 -9.26
CA LEU A 331 18.13 -16.52 -10.49
C LEU A 331 18.51 -15.73 -11.75
N GLN A 332 18.66 -14.40 -11.63
CA GLN A 332 19.01 -13.55 -12.76
C GLN A 332 20.46 -13.77 -13.20
N GLN A 333 20.64 -14.00 -14.49
CA GLN A 333 21.92 -14.21 -15.11
C GLN A 333 22.64 -12.89 -15.39
N PRO A 334 23.98 -12.91 -15.64
CA PRO A 334 24.74 -11.68 -15.94
C PRO A 334 24.25 -10.90 -17.18
N ASP A 335 23.64 -11.57 -18.16
CA ASP A 335 23.06 -10.95 -19.35
C ASP A 335 21.68 -10.33 -19.11
N GLY A 336 21.14 -10.47 -17.88
CA GLY A 336 19.84 -9.98 -17.49
C GLY A 336 18.68 -10.96 -17.70
N SER A 337 18.92 -12.11 -18.32
CA SER A 337 17.92 -13.18 -18.44
C SER A 337 17.66 -13.87 -17.10
N PHE A 338 16.62 -14.68 -17.06
CA PHE A 338 16.29 -15.51 -15.90
C PHE A 338 16.33 -16.99 -16.32
N ALA A 339 17.08 -17.78 -15.59
CA ALA A 339 17.21 -19.20 -15.83
C ALA A 339 17.47 -19.97 -14.54
N TYR A 340 16.94 -21.17 -14.44
CA TYR A 340 17.36 -22.14 -13.44
C TYR A 340 18.63 -22.88 -13.90
N SER A 341 19.31 -23.55 -12.95
CA SER A 341 20.43 -24.43 -13.23
C SER A 341 20.04 -25.61 -14.16
N SER A 342 21.05 -26.40 -14.59
CA SER A 342 20.89 -27.50 -15.52
C SER A 342 19.81 -28.54 -15.18
N ASP A 343 19.38 -28.62 -13.95
CA ASP A 343 18.46 -29.64 -13.45
C ASP A 343 16.97 -29.19 -13.45
N ALA A 344 16.69 -27.98 -13.93
CA ALA A 344 15.31 -27.48 -14.04
C ALA A 344 14.51 -28.19 -15.12
N PRO A 345 13.17 -28.31 -14.95
CA PRO A 345 12.33 -29.00 -15.91
C PRO A 345 12.10 -28.19 -17.19
N GLY A 346 12.11 -28.90 -18.33
CA GLY A 346 11.51 -28.48 -19.59
C GLY A 346 11.84 -27.07 -20.09
N ILE A 347 10.85 -26.21 -20.11
CA ILE A 347 10.92 -24.84 -20.64
C ILE A 347 11.91 -23.96 -19.88
N ASP A 348 12.10 -24.17 -18.59
CA ASP A 348 12.99 -23.32 -17.75
C ASP A 348 14.48 -23.50 -18.09
N LYS A 349 14.84 -24.60 -18.76
CA LYS A 349 16.23 -24.93 -19.13
C LYS A 349 16.68 -24.30 -20.45
N GLY A 350 15.77 -24.11 -21.40
CA GLY A 350 16.16 -23.81 -22.79
C GLY A 350 15.57 -22.55 -23.40
N TYR A 351 14.70 -21.82 -22.66
CA TYR A 351 13.93 -20.68 -23.22
C TYR A 351 14.02 -19.43 -22.37
N PRO A 352 15.18 -18.77 -22.32
CA PRO A 352 15.41 -17.62 -21.45
C PRO A 352 14.48 -16.45 -21.76
N THR A 353 13.97 -16.30 -22.98
CA THR A 353 12.97 -15.27 -23.31
C THR A 353 11.64 -15.53 -22.61
N ILE A 354 11.17 -16.78 -22.56
CA ILE A 354 9.91 -17.15 -21.91
C ILE A 354 10.05 -17.01 -20.39
N THR A 355 11.13 -17.55 -19.82
CA THR A 355 11.38 -17.50 -18.38
C THR A 355 11.58 -16.06 -17.90
N SER A 356 12.32 -15.23 -18.64
CA SER A 356 12.50 -13.81 -18.33
C SER A 356 11.20 -13.04 -18.42
N SER A 357 10.33 -13.35 -19.38
CA SER A 357 9.02 -12.71 -19.48
C SER A 357 8.13 -13.04 -18.29
N PHE A 358 8.09 -14.29 -17.83
CA PHE A 358 7.35 -14.66 -16.62
C PHE A 358 7.94 -14.04 -15.35
N ALA A 359 9.28 -14.02 -15.22
CA ALA A 359 9.96 -13.38 -14.10
C ALA A 359 9.64 -11.88 -14.04
N LEU A 360 9.71 -11.18 -15.15
CA LEU A 360 9.37 -9.76 -15.25
C LEU A 360 7.90 -9.50 -14.91
N LEU A 361 6.97 -10.33 -15.38
CA LEU A 361 5.56 -10.23 -15.00
C LEU A 361 5.37 -10.37 -13.49
N TYR A 362 6.06 -11.33 -12.87
CA TYR A 362 6.05 -11.50 -11.42
C TYR A 362 6.58 -10.27 -10.69
N LEU A 363 7.79 -9.84 -11.01
CA LEU A 363 8.49 -8.75 -10.35
C LEU A 363 7.74 -7.42 -10.51
N SER A 364 7.28 -7.12 -11.73
CA SER A 364 6.68 -5.83 -12.06
C SER A 364 5.23 -5.72 -11.58
N LYS A 365 4.39 -6.73 -11.85
CA LYS A 365 2.98 -6.71 -11.42
C LYS A 365 2.83 -6.82 -9.92
N GLY A 366 3.62 -7.67 -9.28
CA GLY A 366 3.59 -7.83 -7.84
C GLY A 366 4.07 -6.57 -7.09
N ARG A 367 4.87 -5.70 -7.72
CA ARG A 367 5.37 -4.44 -7.17
C ARG A 367 4.32 -3.32 -7.13
N THR A 368 3.18 -3.49 -7.80
CA THR A 368 2.11 -2.49 -7.86
C THR A 368 1.79 -1.92 -6.48
N PRO A 369 1.79 -0.57 -6.30
CA PRO A 369 1.49 0.05 -5.02
C PRO A 369 0.13 -0.37 -4.47
N VAL A 370 0.04 -0.53 -3.15
CA VAL A 370 -1.22 -0.85 -2.48
C VAL A 370 -1.91 0.46 -2.09
N LEU A 371 -3.09 0.71 -2.64
CA LEU A 371 -3.89 1.88 -2.30
C LEU A 371 -4.74 1.64 -1.04
N VAL A 372 -5.37 0.49 -0.95
CA VAL A 372 -6.29 0.14 0.13
C VAL A 372 -5.94 -1.23 0.70
N SER A 373 -5.83 -1.31 2.02
CA SER A 373 -5.78 -2.58 2.77
C SER A 373 -7.14 -2.86 3.40
N LYS A 374 -7.81 -3.93 2.97
CA LYS A 374 -9.02 -4.41 3.62
C LYS A 374 -8.63 -5.19 4.88
N PHE A 375 -9.09 -4.72 6.03
CA PHE A 375 -8.71 -5.26 7.32
C PHE A 375 -9.55 -6.50 7.64
N ALA A 376 -8.89 -7.65 7.72
CA ALA A 376 -9.53 -8.90 8.13
C ALA A 376 -9.59 -8.99 9.65
N TRP A 377 -10.80 -9.10 10.17
CA TRP A 377 -11.10 -9.27 11.58
C TRP A 377 -12.04 -10.47 11.78
N GLY A 378 -12.09 -11.03 12.96
CA GLY A 378 -12.94 -12.18 13.25
C GLY A 378 -12.48 -12.88 14.54
N ASN A 379 -13.07 -14.02 14.85
CA ASN A 379 -12.70 -14.78 16.02
C ASN A 379 -11.29 -15.33 15.87
N TYR A 380 -10.40 -14.92 16.77
CA TYR A 380 -9.17 -15.66 17.03
C TYR A 380 -9.54 -16.96 17.71
N LEU A 381 -9.28 -18.08 17.06
CA LEU A 381 -9.34 -19.36 17.76
C LEU A 381 -8.27 -19.34 18.85
N LYS A 382 -8.70 -19.25 20.12
CA LYS A 382 -7.79 -19.27 21.27
C LYS A 382 -6.87 -20.50 21.18
N GLY A 383 -5.57 -20.27 21.07
CA GLY A 383 -4.54 -21.29 21.17
C GLY A 383 -3.91 -21.82 19.89
N GLU A 384 -4.28 -21.32 18.71
CA GLU A 384 -3.75 -21.82 17.42
C GLU A 384 -3.03 -20.76 16.57
N VAL A 385 -2.13 -20.01 17.19
CA VAL A 385 -1.17 -19.21 16.42
C VAL A 385 -0.33 -20.19 15.58
N GLY A 386 -0.54 -20.13 14.27
CA GLY A 386 0.19 -20.96 13.28
C GLY A 386 -0.52 -22.22 12.78
N LYS A 387 -1.73 -22.57 13.25
CA LYS A 387 -2.58 -23.64 12.70
C LYS A 387 -3.84 -23.09 12.04
N GLN A 388 -3.69 -22.04 11.27
CA GLN A 388 -4.84 -21.33 10.74
C GLN A 388 -5.41 -22.03 9.53
N ASP A 389 -6.68 -22.37 9.65
CA ASP A 389 -7.53 -22.49 8.49
C ASP A 389 -7.59 -21.11 7.84
N GLN A 390 -7.08 -21.01 6.63
CA GLN A 390 -7.23 -19.80 5.83
C GLN A 390 -8.68 -19.65 5.38
N ALA A 391 -9.58 -19.41 6.32
CA ALA A 391 -10.96 -19.07 6.04
C ALA A 391 -11.05 -17.57 5.65
N ILE A 392 -10.27 -17.18 4.67
CA ILE A 392 -10.27 -15.81 4.15
C ILE A 392 -11.60 -15.48 3.49
N LEU A 393 -12.32 -16.50 3.04
CA LEU A 393 -13.56 -16.36 2.29
C LEU A 393 -14.76 -16.99 2.99
N THR A 394 -14.55 -17.79 4.03
CA THR A 394 -15.60 -18.48 4.78
C THR A 394 -15.30 -18.47 6.27
N GLU A 395 -16.34 -18.52 7.10
CA GLU A 395 -16.21 -18.77 8.55
C GLU A 395 -16.60 -20.21 8.86
N ARG A 396 -16.06 -20.75 9.98
CA ARG A 396 -16.49 -22.01 10.55
C ARG A 396 -17.49 -21.78 11.66
N ASN A 397 -18.57 -22.54 11.61
CA ASN A 397 -19.46 -22.67 12.75
C ASN A 397 -18.79 -23.47 13.88
N PRO A 398 -19.29 -23.38 15.12
CA PRO A 398 -18.81 -24.20 16.24
C PRO A 398 -18.87 -25.72 15.98
N ASP A 399 -19.77 -26.17 15.11
CA ASP A 399 -19.91 -27.57 14.68
C ASP A 399 -18.91 -27.98 13.59
N GLY A 400 -18.04 -27.06 13.15
CA GLY A 400 -17.04 -27.31 12.10
C GLY A 400 -17.54 -27.16 10.67
N THR A 401 -18.81 -26.84 10.45
CA THR A 401 -19.34 -26.55 9.11
C THR A 401 -18.82 -25.20 8.61
N ILE A 402 -18.60 -25.13 7.30
CA ILE A 402 -18.17 -23.88 6.64
C ILE A 402 -19.43 -23.07 6.32
N THR A 403 -19.46 -21.83 6.82
CA THR A 403 -20.50 -20.87 6.50
C THR A 403 -20.13 -20.06 5.26
N ASP A 404 -21.07 -19.19 4.87
CA ASP A 404 -20.85 -18.12 3.91
C ASP A 404 -19.70 -17.20 4.33
N ALA A 405 -19.46 -16.15 3.54
CA ALA A 405 -18.36 -15.23 3.76
C ALA A 405 -18.24 -14.72 5.21
N PRO A 406 -17.03 -14.57 5.75
CA PRO A 406 -16.80 -14.07 7.10
C PRO A 406 -17.34 -12.65 7.27
N ASN A 407 -17.65 -12.27 8.50
CA ASN A 407 -18.27 -10.98 8.82
C ASN A 407 -17.53 -9.77 8.25
N TRP A 408 -16.19 -9.80 8.24
CA TRP A 408 -15.38 -8.74 7.67
C TRP A 408 -15.34 -8.73 6.13
N ASN A 409 -15.77 -9.81 5.45
CA ASN A 409 -15.65 -9.95 4.00
C ASN A 409 -16.96 -10.43 3.33
N ARG A 410 -18.08 -9.85 3.75
CA ARG A 410 -19.40 -10.10 3.12
C ARG A 410 -19.50 -9.56 1.69
N LYS A 411 -18.53 -8.77 1.27
CA LYS A 411 -18.36 -8.20 -0.08
C LYS A 411 -16.95 -8.50 -0.56
N HIS A 412 -16.81 -9.37 -1.55
CA HIS A 412 -15.49 -9.86 -2.02
C HIS A 412 -14.79 -8.88 -2.95
N SER A 413 -15.56 -8.10 -3.69
CA SER A 413 -15.06 -7.25 -4.78
C SER A 413 -15.10 -5.75 -4.47
N ASP A 414 -15.68 -5.33 -3.35
CA ASP A 414 -15.87 -3.94 -2.97
C ASP A 414 -14.55 -3.15 -3.01
N CYS A 415 -13.53 -3.62 -2.30
CA CYS A 415 -12.22 -2.99 -2.20
C CYS A 415 -11.50 -2.91 -3.57
N ARG A 416 -11.55 -4.01 -4.35
CA ARG A 416 -11.02 -4.01 -5.71
C ARG A 416 -11.68 -2.95 -6.58
N ASN A 417 -13.01 -2.90 -6.55
CA ASN A 417 -13.78 -2.04 -7.44
C ASN A 417 -13.57 -0.54 -7.12
N ILE A 418 -13.46 -0.17 -5.83
CA ILE A 418 -13.13 1.21 -5.47
C ILE A 418 -11.69 1.58 -5.88
N VAL A 419 -10.74 0.65 -5.80
CA VAL A 419 -9.35 0.88 -6.24
C VAL A 419 -9.30 1.04 -7.76
N GLU A 420 -9.99 0.19 -8.53
CA GLU A 420 -10.08 0.34 -9.99
C GLU A 420 -10.74 1.68 -10.40
N PHE A 421 -11.75 2.11 -9.67
CA PHE A 421 -12.39 3.41 -9.90
C PHE A 421 -11.43 4.56 -9.59
N ALA A 422 -10.79 4.54 -8.42
CA ALA A 422 -9.82 5.56 -8.02
C ALA A 422 -8.61 5.62 -8.97
N GLN A 423 -8.13 4.49 -9.45
CA GLN A 423 -7.05 4.42 -10.44
C GLN A 423 -7.36 5.25 -11.69
N ARG A 424 -8.61 5.17 -12.18
CA ARG A 424 -9.04 5.93 -13.37
C ARG A 424 -9.31 7.39 -13.08
N GLU A 425 -9.98 7.68 -11.98
CA GLU A 425 -10.53 9.00 -11.68
C GLU A 425 -9.53 9.93 -10.98
N ILE A 426 -8.55 9.38 -10.25
CA ILE A 426 -7.59 10.16 -9.45
C ILE A 426 -6.17 10.07 -10.02
N PHE A 427 -5.76 8.87 -10.45
CA PHE A 427 -4.36 8.55 -10.73
C PHE A 427 -4.05 8.35 -12.22
N ASP A 428 -4.87 8.87 -13.12
CA ASP A 428 -4.67 8.86 -14.59
C ASP A 428 -4.39 7.45 -15.16
N GLY A 429 -4.95 6.40 -14.52
CA GLY A 429 -4.77 5.01 -14.92
C GLY A 429 -3.48 4.35 -14.42
N ALA A 430 -2.69 5.02 -13.57
CA ALA A 430 -1.50 4.40 -12.98
C ALA A 430 -1.86 3.10 -12.24
N PRO A 431 -1.12 2.00 -12.43
CA PRO A 431 -1.49 0.72 -11.85
C PRO A 431 -1.44 0.77 -10.32
N LEU A 432 -2.55 0.39 -9.71
CA LEU A 432 -2.74 0.30 -8.26
C LEU A 432 -3.28 -1.07 -7.87
N SER A 433 -3.08 -1.45 -6.63
CA SER A 433 -3.58 -2.69 -6.07
C SER A 433 -4.29 -2.47 -4.74
N TRP A 434 -5.01 -3.47 -4.33
CA TRP A 434 -5.56 -3.62 -3.00
C TRP A 434 -4.98 -4.87 -2.35
N GLN A 435 -5.12 -5.01 -1.04
CA GLN A 435 -4.77 -6.24 -0.34
C GLN A 435 -5.70 -6.49 0.83
N VAL A 436 -5.79 -7.75 1.24
CA VAL A 436 -6.31 -8.14 2.54
C VAL A 436 -5.16 -8.09 3.54
N TYR A 437 -5.35 -7.38 4.63
CA TYR A 437 -4.43 -7.37 5.76
C TYR A 437 -5.01 -8.21 6.89
N ASP A 438 -4.46 -9.40 7.10
CA ASP A 438 -4.91 -10.35 8.11
C ASP A 438 -3.86 -10.53 9.21
N MET A 439 -4.11 -9.88 10.35
CA MET A 439 -3.22 -9.98 11.51
C MET A 439 -3.20 -11.35 12.17
N ARG A 440 -4.24 -12.16 11.97
CA ARG A 440 -4.34 -13.51 12.56
C ARG A 440 -3.25 -14.43 12.03
N LEU A 441 -2.65 -14.10 10.88
CA LEU A 441 -1.57 -14.84 10.22
C LEU A 441 -0.20 -14.49 10.76
N GLN A 442 -0.06 -13.46 11.61
CA GLN A 442 1.22 -12.88 12.00
C GLN A 442 1.66 -13.33 13.39
N ASP A 443 2.96 -13.48 13.56
CA ASP A 443 3.57 -13.64 14.87
C ASP A 443 3.80 -12.27 15.51
N LEU A 444 2.91 -11.86 16.40
CA LEU A 444 2.89 -10.58 17.07
C LEU A 444 3.40 -10.67 18.54
N SER A 445 4.27 -11.62 18.81
CA SER A 445 4.74 -11.93 20.17
C SER A 445 5.69 -10.89 20.78
N THR A 446 6.24 -9.98 19.96
CA THR A 446 7.19 -8.95 20.41
C THR A 446 6.86 -7.59 19.84
N GLN A 447 7.25 -6.51 20.54
CA GLN A 447 7.06 -5.15 20.07
C GLN A 447 7.72 -4.89 18.68
N ALA A 448 8.90 -5.46 18.45
CA ALA A 448 9.59 -5.33 17.17
C ALA A 448 8.79 -5.96 16.01
N LYS A 449 8.07 -7.06 16.27
CA LYS A 449 7.18 -7.69 15.27
C LYS A 449 5.92 -6.83 15.05
N ILE A 450 5.35 -6.29 16.12
CA ILE A 450 4.22 -5.32 16.02
C ILE A 450 4.65 -4.11 15.19
N ASP A 451 5.80 -3.51 15.48
CA ASP A 451 6.33 -2.37 14.73
C ASP A 451 6.58 -2.72 13.24
N SER A 452 7.07 -3.92 12.97
CA SER A 452 7.23 -4.42 11.60
C SER A 452 5.88 -4.49 10.88
N GLU A 453 4.84 -4.99 11.53
CA GLU A 453 3.49 -5.10 10.96
C GLU A 453 2.86 -3.73 10.71
N VAL A 454 3.03 -2.77 11.62
CA VAL A 454 2.62 -1.38 11.36
C VAL A 454 3.32 -0.81 10.13
N GLY A 455 4.63 -1.04 10.00
CA GLY A 455 5.41 -0.61 8.82
C GLY A 455 4.89 -1.23 7.52
N LEU A 456 4.44 -2.47 7.57
CA LEU A 456 3.84 -3.16 6.43
C LEU A 456 2.45 -2.61 6.09
N LEU A 457 1.64 -2.32 7.10
CA LEU A 457 0.30 -1.75 6.90
C LEU A 457 0.38 -0.33 6.32
N LEU A 458 1.40 0.45 6.68
CA LEU A 458 1.67 1.79 6.17
C LEU A 458 2.10 1.85 4.69
N GLN A 459 2.35 0.70 4.06
CA GLN A 459 2.48 0.64 2.59
C GLN A 459 1.17 1.00 1.88
N SER A 460 0.04 0.87 2.58
CA SER A 460 -1.27 1.31 2.14
C SER A 460 -1.68 2.59 2.90
N PRO A 461 -1.96 3.69 2.21
CA PRO A 461 -2.39 4.92 2.86
C PRO A 461 -3.75 4.79 3.54
N LEU A 462 -4.57 3.82 3.12
CA LEU A 462 -5.94 3.65 3.59
C LEU A 462 -6.21 2.21 4.03
N VAL A 463 -6.69 2.06 5.27
CA VAL A 463 -7.24 0.81 5.79
C VAL A 463 -8.76 0.88 5.74
N TYR A 464 -9.35 -0.10 5.08
CA TYR A 464 -10.79 -0.22 4.94
C TYR A 464 -11.34 -1.36 5.81
N MET A 465 -12.38 -1.05 6.57
CA MET A 465 -13.05 -1.96 7.49
C MET A 465 -14.55 -1.95 7.24
N ASN A 466 -15.13 -3.11 7.05
CA ASN A 466 -16.57 -3.25 7.00
C ASN A 466 -17.02 -4.57 7.63
N GLY A 467 -18.32 -4.73 7.82
CA GLY A 467 -18.80 -6.05 8.23
C GLY A 467 -20.13 -6.07 8.94
N HIS A 468 -20.42 -7.27 9.42
CA HIS A 468 -21.57 -7.61 10.24
C HIS A 468 -21.11 -8.07 11.63
N GLY A 469 -21.79 -7.62 12.70
CA GLY A 469 -21.46 -7.99 14.06
C GLY A 469 -20.29 -7.21 14.67
N SER A 470 -20.09 -7.41 15.95
CA SER A 470 -19.04 -6.74 16.73
C SER A 470 -17.66 -7.30 16.39
N MET A 471 -16.65 -6.44 16.43
CA MET A 471 -15.26 -6.84 16.25
C MET A 471 -14.69 -7.43 17.54
N PRO A 472 -14.32 -8.73 17.57
CA PRO A 472 -13.97 -9.43 18.82
C PRO A 472 -12.63 -8.98 19.42
N PHE A 473 -11.82 -8.24 18.72
CA PHE A 473 -10.54 -7.71 19.19
C PHE A 473 -10.68 -6.36 19.93
N VAL A 474 -11.82 -5.69 19.81
CA VAL A 474 -12.07 -4.42 20.51
C VAL A 474 -12.27 -4.74 21.98
N THR A 475 -11.38 -4.18 22.81
CA THR A 475 -11.40 -4.43 24.26
C THR A 475 -12.47 -3.60 24.95
N ARG A 476 -12.90 -4.05 26.13
CA ARG A 476 -13.95 -3.35 26.88
C ARG A 476 -13.46 -1.98 27.35
N PRO A 477 -14.33 -0.97 27.50
CA PRO A 477 -13.95 0.34 28.04
C PRO A 477 -13.24 0.30 29.40
N THR A 478 -13.52 -0.74 30.18
CA THR A 478 -12.90 -0.97 31.49
C THR A 478 -11.48 -1.55 31.43
N ASP A 479 -11.06 -2.11 30.30
CA ASP A 479 -9.74 -2.70 30.15
C ASP A 479 -8.69 -1.58 30.03
N THR A 480 -7.63 -1.65 30.83
CA THR A 480 -6.58 -0.63 30.85
C THR A 480 -5.60 -0.77 29.68
N ALA A 481 -5.44 -1.96 29.15
CA ALA A 481 -4.54 -2.25 28.05
C ALA A 481 -5.30 -2.34 26.71
N LEU A 482 -4.66 -1.85 25.65
CA LEU A 482 -5.12 -2.07 24.28
C LEU A 482 -4.77 -3.48 23.83
N SER A 483 -5.67 -4.13 23.08
CA SER A 483 -5.33 -5.35 22.35
C SER A 483 -4.25 -5.09 21.30
N VAL A 484 -3.58 -6.14 20.81
CA VAL A 484 -2.55 -5.97 19.77
C VAL A 484 -3.14 -5.35 18.50
N PRO A 485 -4.33 -5.74 17.99
CA PRO A 485 -4.97 -5.05 16.89
C PRO A 485 -5.24 -3.56 17.14
N GLU A 486 -5.72 -3.21 18.33
CA GLU A 486 -5.92 -1.81 18.72
C GLU A 486 -4.60 -1.03 18.72
N GLN A 487 -3.53 -1.61 19.23
CA GLN A 487 -2.18 -1.00 19.20
C GLN A 487 -1.69 -0.76 17.76
N ILE A 488 -1.86 -1.73 16.87
CA ILE A 488 -1.46 -1.62 15.46
C ILE A 488 -2.26 -0.51 14.76
N LEU A 489 -3.59 -0.50 14.91
CA LEU A 489 -4.45 0.50 14.28
C LEU A 489 -4.17 1.91 14.83
N LYS A 490 -4.00 2.04 16.14
CA LYS A 490 -3.58 3.30 16.76
C LYS A 490 -2.29 3.80 16.14
N ARG A 491 -1.25 2.96 16.14
CA ARG A 491 0.07 3.31 15.61
C ARG A 491 0.03 3.60 14.12
N TYR A 492 -0.73 2.84 13.34
CA TYR A 492 -0.93 3.08 11.93
C TYR A 492 -1.46 4.48 11.66
N VAL A 493 -2.48 4.92 12.41
CA VAL A 493 -3.05 6.27 12.29
C VAL A 493 -2.05 7.34 12.75
N GLU A 494 -1.35 7.13 13.87
CA GLU A 494 -0.35 8.08 14.39
C GLU A 494 0.81 8.30 13.42
N GLU A 495 1.18 7.29 12.64
CA GLU A 495 2.25 7.36 11.63
C GLU A 495 1.77 7.87 10.25
N GLY A 496 0.50 8.27 10.13
CA GLY A 496 -0.04 8.90 8.92
C GLY A 496 -1.09 8.11 8.15
N GLY A 497 -1.48 6.93 8.62
CA GLY A 497 -2.54 6.11 8.02
C GLY A 497 -3.93 6.71 8.18
N PHE A 498 -4.88 6.24 7.36
CA PHE A 498 -6.27 6.68 7.34
C PHE A 498 -7.22 5.47 7.45
N LEU A 499 -8.28 5.60 8.26
CA LEU A 499 -9.30 4.57 8.43
C LEU A 499 -10.57 4.94 7.66
N LEU A 500 -11.03 4.04 6.81
CA LEU A 500 -12.36 4.09 6.21
C LEU A 500 -13.19 2.93 6.75
N ALA A 501 -14.35 3.19 7.29
CA ALA A 501 -15.25 2.13 7.73
C ALA A 501 -16.67 2.36 7.25
N GLU A 502 -17.42 1.26 7.05
CA GLU A 502 -18.84 1.31 6.76
C GLU A 502 -19.59 0.14 7.42
N ALA A 503 -20.78 0.39 7.90
CA ALA A 503 -21.65 -0.65 8.44
C ALA A 503 -22.30 -1.41 7.27
N CYS A 504 -21.75 -2.56 6.90
CA CYS A 504 -22.29 -3.39 5.83
C CYS A 504 -23.77 -3.73 6.09
N CYS A 505 -24.62 -3.46 5.12
CA CYS A 505 -26.07 -3.57 5.24
C CYS A 505 -26.70 -2.76 6.42
N GLY A 506 -26.00 -1.77 6.93
CA GLY A 506 -26.43 -0.95 8.08
C GLY A 506 -26.36 -1.68 9.43
N ASN A 507 -25.42 -2.61 9.58
CA ASN A 507 -25.28 -3.43 10.79
C ASN A 507 -24.90 -2.57 12.00
N LYS A 508 -25.77 -2.56 13.01
CA LYS A 508 -25.62 -1.72 14.20
C LYS A 508 -24.53 -2.20 15.15
N ASP A 509 -24.32 -3.52 15.24
CA ASP A 509 -23.28 -4.07 16.13
C ASP A 509 -21.89 -3.73 15.62
N PHE A 510 -21.68 -3.78 14.29
CA PHE A 510 -20.44 -3.30 13.69
C PHE A 510 -20.24 -1.81 13.93
N ALA A 511 -21.28 -0.99 13.74
CA ALA A 511 -21.23 0.45 13.95
C ALA A 511 -20.80 0.78 15.38
N ALA A 512 -21.49 0.21 16.38
CA ALA A 512 -21.15 0.40 17.79
C ALA A 512 -19.73 -0.05 18.12
N SER A 513 -19.29 -1.20 17.57
CA SER A 513 -17.94 -1.71 17.81
C SER A 513 -16.86 -0.84 17.17
N PHE A 514 -17.13 -0.20 16.02
CA PHE A 514 -16.17 0.72 15.40
C PHE A 514 -16.08 2.04 16.17
N GLU A 515 -17.19 2.57 16.69
CA GLU A 515 -17.17 3.73 17.58
C GLU A 515 -16.36 3.44 18.85
N GLU A 516 -16.56 2.26 19.46
CA GLU A 516 -15.82 1.83 20.64
C GLU A 516 -14.31 1.67 20.33
N LEU A 517 -13.94 1.09 19.20
CA LEU A 517 -12.55 1.02 18.74
C LEU A 517 -11.90 2.40 18.72
N LEU A 518 -12.55 3.39 18.10
CA LEU A 518 -11.99 4.74 18.01
C LEU A 518 -11.88 5.41 19.37
N ALA A 519 -12.88 5.24 20.26
CA ALA A 519 -12.82 5.75 21.62
C ALA A 519 -11.68 5.11 22.44
N ARG A 520 -11.40 3.83 22.22
CA ARG A 520 -10.30 3.09 22.84
C ARG A 520 -8.94 3.56 22.38
N ILE A 521 -8.72 3.64 21.06
CA ILE A 521 -7.42 4.02 20.51
C ILE A 521 -7.13 5.52 20.60
N PHE A 522 -8.17 6.35 20.68
CA PHE A 522 -8.08 7.81 20.79
C PHE A 522 -8.98 8.36 21.91
N PRO A 523 -8.63 8.13 23.18
CA PRO A 523 -9.41 8.62 24.30
C PRO A 523 -9.63 10.14 24.22
N GLY A 524 -10.86 10.58 24.49
CA GLY A 524 -11.25 11.99 24.42
C GLY A 524 -11.60 12.50 23.00
N SER A 525 -11.50 11.66 21.99
CA SER A 525 -11.98 11.95 20.64
C SER A 525 -13.26 11.18 20.35
N ALA A 526 -14.23 11.83 19.70
CA ALA A 526 -15.49 11.20 19.32
C ALA A 526 -15.78 11.44 17.83
N LEU A 527 -16.46 10.48 17.21
CA LEU A 527 -16.99 10.65 15.87
C LEU A 527 -18.00 11.80 15.84
N LYS A 528 -17.90 12.64 14.81
CA LYS A 528 -18.81 13.78 14.56
C LYS A 528 -19.35 13.65 13.15
N LYS A 529 -20.51 14.27 12.87
CA LYS A 529 -21.01 14.37 11.49
C LYS A 529 -20.06 15.23 10.66
N VAL A 530 -19.78 14.79 9.44
CA VAL A 530 -18.93 15.55 8.51
C VAL A 530 -19.61 16.89 8.19
N PRO A 531 -18.99 18.02 8.54
CA PRO A 531 -19.58 19.33 8.31
C PRO A 531 -19.61 19.70 6.83
N PRO A 532 -20.53 20.59 6.39
CA PRO A 532 -20.67 20.98 5.00
C PRO A 532 -19.40 21.56 4.36
N GLU A 533 -18.57 22.21 5.15
CA GLU A 533 -17.31 22.82 4.75
C GLU A 533 -16.13 21.85 4.68
N HIS A 534 -16.32 20.57 5.00
CA HIS A 534 -15.24 19.58 4.99
C HIS A 534 -14.72 19.36 3.57
N ALA A 535 -13.39 19.32 3.44
CA ALA A 535 -12.69 19.19 2.15
C ALA A 535 -13.13 17.99 1.30
N ILE A 536 -13.56 16.89 1.93
CA ILE A 536 -14.02 15.69 1.20
C ILE A 536 -15.20 15.98 0.24
N TRP A 537 -16.01 17.00 0.49
CA TRP A 537 -17.11 17.36 -0.40
C TRP A 537 -16.65 18.09 -1.67
N THR A 538 -15.47 18.70 -1.63
CA THR A 538 -14.93 19.54 -2.71
C THR A 538 -13.72 18.94 -3.44
N MET A 539 -13.22 17.74 -3.03
CA MET A 539 -12.10 17.07 -3.71
C MET A 539 -12.38 16.85 -5.20
N PHE A 540 -13.57 16.35 -5.51
CA PHE A 540 -14.11 16.22 -6.87
C PHE A 540 -15.61 16.50 -6.84
N PRO A 541 -16.19 17.00 -7.94
CA PRO A 541 -17.62 17.24 -8.04
C PRO A 541 -18.43 15.93 -8.05
N GLY A 542 -19.74 16.04 -7.86
CA GLY A 542 -20.70 14.95 -8.01
C GLY A 542 -21.37 14.49 -6.72
N ILE A 543 -20.89 14.93 -5.55
CA ILE A 543 -21.52 14.66 -4.24
C ILE A 543 -21.46 15.89 -3.35
N GLY A 544 -22.36 15.91 -2.37
CA GLY A 544 -22.41 16.95 -1.33
C GLY A 544 -22.91 16.42 0.00
N PRO A 545 -22.92 17.26 1.05
CA PRO A 545 -23.35 16.87 2.40
C PRO A 545 -24.77 16.28 2.45
N GLY A 546 -25.67 16.74 1.56
CA GLY A 546 -27.05 16.24 1.46
C GLY A 546 -27.17 14.80 0.96
N ASP A 547 -26.17 14.29 0.25
CA ASP A 547 -26.17 12.90 -0.25
C ASP A 547 -25.84 11.90 0.87
N PHE A 548 -25.00 12.31 1.84
CA PHE A 548 -24.53 11.48 2.95
C PHE A 548 -24.64 12.22 4.29
N PRO A 549 -25.87 12.59 4.76
CA PRO A 549 -26.05 13.42 5.95
C PRO A 549 -25.66 12.72 7.25
N ASP A 550 -25.45 11.39 7.22
CA ASP A 550 -25.06 10.59 8.37
C ASP A 550 -23.57 10.22 8.36
N LEU A 551 -22.81 10.71 7.38
CA LEU A 551 -21.38 10.42 7.31
C LEU A 551 -20.69 11.02 8.53
N MET A 552 -19.85 10.21 9.18
CA MET A 552 -19.13 10.58 10.40
C MET A 552 -17.63 10.68 10.13
N TYR A 553 -16.93 11.48 10.91
CA TYR A 553 -15.49 11.66 10.83
C TYR A 553 -14.84 11.81 12.20
N LEU A 554 -13.55 11.55 12.27
CA LEU A 554 -12.71 11.79 13.43
C LEU A 554 -11.49 12.60 13.02
N ASP A 555 -11.27 13.73 13.68
CA ASP A 555 -10.08 14.55 13.52
C ASP A 555 -9.06 14.29 14.61
N ARG A 556 -7.77 14.32 14.21
CA ARG A 556 -6.64 14.42 15.11
C ARG A 556 -5.71 15.54 14.62
N GLY A 557 -5.51 16.53 15.47
CA GLY A 557 -4.80 17.74 15.08
C GLY A 557 -5.50 18.45 13.92
N CYS A 558 -4.78 18.62 12.81
CA CYS A 558 -5.31 19.31 11.62
C CYS A 558 -5.82 18.36 10.54
N ARG A 559 -5.84 17.04 10.75
CA ARG A 559 -6.30 16.10 9.74
C ARG A 559 -7.43 15.21 10.22
N THR A 560 -8.33 14.89 9.30
CA THR A 560 -9.27 13.79 9.47
C THR A 560 -8.51 12.48 9.32
N VAL A 561 -8.65 11.60 10.30
CA VAL A 561 -7.95 10.31 10.38
C VAL A 561 -8.86 9.12 10.16
N ALA A 562 -10.17 9.32 10.31
CA ALA A 562 -11.16 8.28 10.07
C ALA A 562 -12.43 8.88 9.47
N ILE A 563 -13.01 8.14 8.52
CA ILE A 563 -14.37 8.35 8.01
C ILE A 563 -15.16 7.08 8.26
N PHE A 564 -16.37 7.25 8.75
CA PHE A 564 -17.32 6.16 9.00
C PHE A 564 -18.68 6.44 8.38
N SER A 565 -19.18 5.46 7.61
CA SER A 565 -20.55 5.49 7.09
C SER A 565 -21.43 4.48 7.84
N PRO A 566 -22.46 4.91 8.57
CA PRO A 566 -23.47 4.01 9.13
C PRO A 566 -24.41 3.44 8.07
N ARG A 567 -24.38 4.01 6.86
CA ARG A 567 -25.15 3.51 5.71
C ARG A 567 -24.36 2.52 4.88
N PRO A 568 -25.01 1.53 4.25
CA PRO A 568 -24.36 0.61 3.33
C PRO A 568 -23.78 1.34 2.12
N LEU A 569 -22.51 1.12 1.85
CA LEU A 569 -21.81 1.57 0.65
C LEU A 569 -21.25 0.39 -0.14
N ALA A 570 -20.75 -0.62 0.55
CA ALA A 570 -20.06 -1.77 -0.03
C ALA A 570 -20.94 -2.58 -0.99
N GLY A 571 -22.26 -2.57 -0.82
CA GLY A 571 -23.15 -3.22 -1.77
C GLY A 571 -23.08 -2.63 -3.18
N TYR A 572 -23.03 -1.31 -3.28
CA TYR A 572 -22.86 -0.63 -4.56
C TYR A 572 -21.46 -0.85 -5.14
N TRP A 573 -20.43 -0.84 -4.28
CA TRP A 573 -19.05 -1.11 -4.71
C TRP A 573 -18.88 -2.55 -5.19
N GLU A 574 -19.51 -3.51 -4.55
CA GLU A 574 -19.50 -4.92 -4.95
C GLU A 574 -20.05 -5.13 -6.37
N GLU A 575 -21.20 -4.50 -6.67
CA GLU A 575 -21.87 -4.64 -7.95
C GLU A 575 -21.38 -3.69 -9.04
N ARG A 576 -20.32 -2.92 -8.81
CA ARG A 576 -19.78 -1.94 -9.76
C ARG A 576 -20.83 -0.95 -10.29
N ARG A 577 -21.70 -0.45 -9.42
CA ARG A 577 -22.77 0.49 -9.80
C ARG A 577 -22.22 1.89 -10.10
N PHE A 578 -21.35 2.00 -11.13
CA PHE A 578 -20.76 3.28 -11.57
C PHE A 578 -21.75 4.21 -12.26
N PHE A 579 -22.76 3.64 -12.90
CA PHE A 579 -23.76 4.37 -13.68
C PHE A 579 -25.17 3.92 -13.31
N PRO A 580 -26.19 4.81 -13.50
CA PRO A 580 -27.58 4.40 -13.34
C PRO A 580 -27.90 3.29 -14.34
N VAL A 581 -28.18 2.11 -13.86
CA VAL A 581 -28.57 1.00 -14.68
C VAL A 581 -30.07 0.86 -14.60
N ASP A 582 -30.75 0.97 -15.75
CA ASP A 582 -32.14 0.59 -16.00
C ASP A 582 -33.23 1.22 -15.10
N GLY A 583 -33.04 2.40 -14.56
CA GLY A 583 -34.05 3.11 -13.74
C GLY A 583 -34.33 2.50 -12.37
N ARG A 584 -33.62 1.44 -11.97
CA ARG A 584 -33.73 0.85 -10.62
C ARG A 584 -33.10 1.70 -9.53
N ASP A 585 -32.19 2.61 -9.90
CA ASP A 585 -31.58 3.60 -9.00
C ASP A 585 -31.75 5.02 -9.53
N PRO A 586 -32.98 5.59 -9.48
CA PRO A 586 -33.28 6.90 -10.06
C PRO A 586 -32.55 8.07 -9.39
N LYS A 587 -31.98 7.84 -8.20
CA LYS A 587 -31.19 8.84 -7.46
C LYS A 587 -29.69 8.65 -7.61
N ASN A 588 -29.26 7.68 -8.41
CA ASN A 588 -27.85 7.37 -8.67
C ASN A 588 -27.04 7.10 -7.38
N HIS A 589 -27.61 6.41 -6.40
CA HIS A 589 -26.94 6.10 -5.13
C HIS A 589 -25.62 5.34 -5.35
N GLY A 590 -25.60 4.42 -6.32
CA GLY A 590 -24.40 3.65 -6.66
C GLY A 590 -23.27 4.56 -7.17
N GLU A 591 -23.56 5.45 -8.12
CA GLU A 591 -22.59 6.43 -8.62
C GLU A 591 -22.09 7.35 -7.49
N LYS A 592 -22.99 7.86 -6.67
CA LYS A 592 -22.67 8.70 -5.51
C LYS A 592 -21.78 7.97 -4.50
N ALA A 593 -22.03 6.68 -4.24
CA ALA A 593 -21.18 5.86 -3.36
C ALA A 593 -19.75 5.74 -3.90
N PHE A 594 -19.55 5.58 -5.21
CA PHE A 594 -18.23 5.60 -5.84
C PHE A 594 -17.58 6.97 -5.82
N CYS A 595 -18.33 8.04 -6.07
CA CYS A 595 -17.83 9.41 -5.95
C CYS A 595 -17.38 9.72 -4.51
N LEU A 596 -18.11 9.22 -3.50
CA LEU A 596 -17.70 9.36 -2.10
C LEU A 596 -16.36 8.62 -1.83
N ALA A 597 -16.24 7.36 -2.28
CA ALA A 597 -14.98 6.61 -2.14
C ALA A 597 -13.81 7.34 -2.83
N ARG A 598 -14.02 7.87 -4.04
CA ARG A 598 -13.04 8.69 -4.77
C ARG A 598 -12.60 9.90 -3.94
N ASN A 599 -13.55 10.67 -3.42
CA ASN A 599 -13.25 11.88 -2.66
C ASN A 599 -12.52 11.55 -1.33
N ILE A 600 -12.90 10.48 -0.64
CA ILE A 600 -12.20 10.00 0.56
C ILE A 600 -10.77 9.58 0.21
N ILE A 601 -10.59 8.79 -0.85
CA ILE A 601 -9.26 8.34 -1.28
C ILE A 601 -8.39 9.54 -1.68
N ALA A 602 -8.94 10.49 -2.44
CA ALA A 602 -8.22 11.70 -2.83
C ALA A 602 -7.79 12.53 -1.62
N TYR A 603 -8.67 12.66 -0.61
CA TYR A 603 -8.36 13.32 0.65
C TYR A 603 -7.25 12.57 1.40
N ALA A 604 -7.41 11.26 1.61
CA ALA A 604 -6.48 10.45 2.40
C ALA A 604 -5.08 10.33 1.78
N THR A 605 -4.99 10.36 0.45
CA THR A 605 -3.72 10.25 -0.29
C THR A 605 -3.13 11.59 -0.68
N GLY A 606 -3.90 12.66 -0.62
CA GLY A 606 -3.54 13.94 -1.23
C GLY A 606 -3.33 13.84 -2.74
N MET A 607 -3.97 12.86 -3.40
CA MET A 607 -3.79 12.51 -4.80
C MET A 607 -2.36 12.10 -5.18
N GLU A 608 -1.55 11.69 -4.20
CA GLU A 608 -0.22 11.12 -4.41
C GLU A 608 -0.30 9.61 -4.58
N LEU A 609 0.48 9.07 -5.50
CA LEU A 609 0.62 7.63 -5.65
C LEU A 609 1.27 7.03 -4.40
N PRO A 610 0.74 5.93 -3.87
CA PRO A 610 1.40 5.20 -2.79
C PRO A 610 2.78 4.68 -3.24
N LYS A 611 3.68 4.46 -2.27
CA LYS A 611 4.99 3.86 -2.55
C LYS A 611 4.83 2.41 -3.02
N PRO A 612 5.73 1.92 -3.89
CA PRO A 612 5.73 0.51 -4.31
C PRO A 612 5.82 -0.45 -3.12
N LYS A 613 5.27 -1.67 -3.27
CA LYS A 613 5.43 -2.74 -2.28
C LYS A 613 6.89 -2.96 -1.90
N LEU A 614 7.12 -3.46 -0.71
CA LEU A 614 8.43 -3.65 -0.07
C LEU A 614 9.17 -2.35 0.31
N THR A 615 8.63 -1.16 -0.01
CA THR A 615 9.23 0.08 0.49
C THR A 615 9.10 0.12 2.01
N LYS A 616 10.24 0.24 2.70
CA LYS A 616 10.26 0.27 4.17
C LYS A 616 9.73 1.61 4.67
N THR A 617 8.78 1.56 5.59
CA THR A 617 8.40 2.71 6.40
C THR A 617 9.20 2.68 7.70
N ILE A 618 9.91 3.76 7.98
CA ILE A 618 10.67 3.88 9.23
C ILE A 618 9.71 4.40 10.29
N LEU A 619 9.46 3.60 11.30
CA LEU A 619 8.64 3.99 12.44
C LEU A 619 9.50 4.70 13.50
N VAL A 620 8.89 5.66 14.16
CA VAL A 620 9.48 6.30 15.33
C VAL A 620 9.39 5.32 16.50
N PRO A 621 10.52 4.85 17.07
CA PRO A 621 10.46 3.92 18.18
C PRO A 621 9.81 4.58 19.40
N PRO A 622 9.04 3.84 20.22
CA PRO A 622 8.53 4.37 21.47
C PRO A 622 9.71 4.71 22.41
N GLU A 623 9.60 5.82 23.11
CA GLU A 623 10.64 6.25 24.05
C GLU A 623 10.69 5.26 25.24
N LYS A 624 11.85 4.67 25.45
CA LYS A 624 12.12 3.82 26.62
C LYS A 624 13.03 4.59 27.58
N GLY A 625 12.49 4.98 28.72
CA GLY A 625 13.26 5.51 29.85
C GLY A 625 13.31 7.04 29.97
N GLY A 626 13.76 7.53 31.13
CA GLY A 626 13.80 8.93 31.45
C GLY A 626 14.75 9.75 30.57
N ILE A 627 14.46 11.03 30.44
CA ILE A 627 15.19 11.99 29.59
C ILE A 627 16.63 12.14 30.09
N ALA A 628 17.62 11.70 29.31
CA ALA A 628 19.03 11.98 29.59
C ALA A 628 19.30 13.48 29.39
N ARG A 629 19.94 14.13 30.35
CA ARG A 629 20.20 15.57 30.35
C ARG A 629 21.13 16.07 29.22
N SER A 630 21.85 15.19 28.55
CA SER A 630 22.79 15.48 27.46
C SER A 630 22.12 15.56 26.07
N LYS A 631 20.86 15.19 25.93
CA LYS A 631 20.19 15.14 24.63
C LYS A 631 19.69 16.50 24.17
N PHE A 632 19.71 16.73 22.84
CA PHE A 632 19.08 17.90 22.25
C PHE A 632 17.57 17.84 22.43
N ARG A 633 16.98 18.93 22.88
CA ARG A 633 15.54 19.07 23.12
C ARG A 633 14.96 20.18 22.27
N ALA A 634 13.86 19.86 21.59
CA ALA A 634 13.02 20.83 20.91
C ALA A 634 11.85 21.22 21.81
N LEU A 635 11.46 22.49 21.76
CA LEU A 635 10.29 23.02 22.45
C LEU A 635 9.19 23.35 21.45
N GLN A 636 7.98 22.92 21.71
CA GLN A 636 6.80 23.42 21.02
C GLN A 636 6.19 24.56 21.83
N LEU A 637 6.06 25.73 21.21
CA LEU A 637 5.34 26.85 21.81
C LEU A 637 3.84 26.61 21.70
N LYS A 638 3.16 26.68 22.86
CA LYS A 638 1.71 26.59 22.93
C LYS A 638 1.15 28.02 22.93
N TYR A 639 0.51 28.42 21.83
CA TYR A 639 -0.30 29.65 21.86
C TYR A 639 -1.77 29.32 22.02
N ILE A 640 -2.48 30.12 22.78
CA ILE A 640 -3.88 29.89 23.13
C ILE A 640 -4.73 30.83 22.32
N SER A 641 -5.45 30.33 21.33
CA SER A 641 -6.57 31.06 20.73
C SER A 641 -7.92 30.43 21.05
N ASP A 642 -7.93 29.24 21.68
CA ASP A 642 -9.17 28.52 21.97
C ASP A 642 -8.96 27.51 23.10
N ALA A 643 -9.60 27.71 24.24
CA ALA A 643 -9.56 26.81 25.40
C ALA A 643 -10.17 25.41 25.10
N SER A 644 -10.89 25.25 24.00
CA SER A 644 -11.50 23.98 23.58
C SER A 644 -10.53 23.04 22.87
N VAL A 645 -9.34 23.49 22.48
CA VAL A 645 -8.34 22.68 21.79
C VAL A 645 -7.34 22.14 22.80
N GLN A 646 -7.49 20.90 23.20
CA GLN A 646 -6.63 20.24 24.20
C GLN A 646 -5.22 19.94 23.69
N GLN A 647 -5.00 19.85 22.38
CA GLN A 647 -3.70 19.56 21.78
C GLN A 647 -3.32 20.58 20.69
N PRO A 648 -2.06 21.02 20.62
CA PRO A 648 -1.62 21.85 19.51
C PRO A 648 -1.77 21.10 18.18
N PRO A 649 -2.05 21.81 17.08
CA PRO A 649 -1.98 21.22 15.75
C PRO A 649 -0.60 20.59 15.55
N ALA A 650 -0.50 19.45 14.85
CA ALA A 650 0.74 18.73 14.62
C ALA A 650 1.54 18.41 15.90
N SER A 651 0.86 17.84 16.90
CA SER A 651 1.45 17.49 18.22
C SER A 651 2.62 16.52 18.15
N ASP A 652 2.67 15.65 17.12
CA ASP A 652 3.70 14.63 16.92
C ASP A 652 4.80 15.09 15.94
N ALA A 653 4.69 16.26 15.33
CA ALA A 653 5.63 16.75 14.33
C ALA A 653 7.07 16.84 14.86
N LEU A 654 7.27 17.41 16.05
CA LEU A 654 8.61 17.52 16.66
C LEU A 654 9.20 16.17 17.01
N ARG A 655 8.39 15.24 17.53
CA ARG A 655 8.82 13.87 17.81
C ARG A 655 9.32 13.18 16.54
N ASN A 656 8.54 13.28 15.46
CA ASN A 656 8.90 12.70 14.16
C ASN A 656 10.16 13.35 13.58
N LEU A 657 10.30 14.67 13.71
CA LEU A 657 11.51 15.40 13.31
C LEU A 657 12.74 14.96 14.12
N MET A 658 12.61 14.84 15.45
CA MET A 658 13.71 14.37 16.30
C MET A 658 14.14 12.96 15.95
N ALA A 659 13.20 12.05 15.74
CA ALA A 659 13.50 10.69 15.30
C ALA A 659 14.24 10.66 13.96
N TYR A 660 13.81 11.47 13.01
CA TYR A 660 14.47 11.60 11.70
C TYR A 660 15.91 12.12 11.86
N LEU A 661 16.13 13.14 12.68
CA LEU A 661 17.46 13.70 12.96
C LEU A 661 18.37 12.70 13.65
N GLY A 662 17.85 11.93 14.63
CA GLY A 662 18.62 10.88 15.29
C GLY A 662 19.11 9.80 14.32
N GLN A 663 18.31 9.46 13.33
CA GLN A 663 18.63 8.42 12.33
C GLN A 663 19.56 8.95 11.21
N HIS A 664 19.30 10.14 10.69
CA HIS A 664 19.95 10.65 9.47
C HIS A 664 21.12 11.57 9.76
N ALA A 665 21.02 12.42 10.79
CA ALA A 665 22.08 13.37 11.17
C ALA A 665 22.94 12.90 12.34
N LYS A 666 22.67 11.70 12.89
CA LYS A 666 23.37 11.12 14.06
C LYS A 666 23.39 12.06 15.27
N LEU A 667 22.36 12.89 15.40
CA LEU A 667 22.20 13.81 16.52
C LEU A 667 21.60 13.05 17.72
N ASP A 668 22.20 13.20 18.90
CA ASP A 668 21.61 12.64 20.13
C ASP A 668 20.46 13.53 20.59
N VAL A 669 19.23 13.05 20.36
CA VAL A 669 17.99 13.80 20.53
C VAL A 669 17.05 13.16 21.54
N ALA A 670 16.27 14.00 22.24
CA ALA A 670 15.12 13.54 23.00
C ALA A 670 13.91 13.42 22.06
N LEU A 671 13.22 12.29 22.11
CA LEU A 671 12.01 12.06 21.31
C LEU A 671 10.78 12.75 21.91
N THR A 672 10.78 13.05 23.21
CA THR A 672 9.75 13.86 23.86
C THR A 672 10.01 15.34 23.62
N SER A 673 9.06 16.04 23.03
CA SER A 673 9.04 17.49 22.99
C SER A 673 8.32 18.04 24.22
N GLU A 674 8.89 19.10 24.82
CA GLU A 674 8.17 19.87 25.83
C GLU A 674 7.24 20.86 25.15
N VAL A 675 6.06 21.07 25.74
CA VAL A 675 5.08 22.06 25.27
C VAL A 675 4.93 23.13 26.36
N LEU A 676 5.36 24.33 26.07
CA LEU A 676 5.31 25.44 27.03
C LEU A 676 4.57 26.64 26.42
N PRO A 677 3.83 27.42 27.26
CA PRO A 677 3.28 28.69 26.80
C PRO A 677 4.40 29.73 26.64
N PRO A 678 4.19 30.77 25.81
CA PRO A 678 5.13 31.86 25.66
C PRO A 678 5.46 32.66 26.96
N SER A 679 4.56 32.58 27.93
CA SER A 679 4.78 33.18 29.27
C SER A 679 5.77 32.39 30.16
N ALA A 680 6.23 31.23 29.73
CA ALA A 680 7.12 30.40 30.52
C ALA A 680 8.55 30.98 30.58
N VAL A 681 9.09 31.25 31.76
CA VAL A 681 10.44 31.77 31.99
C VAL A 681 11.52 30.79 31.48
N GLN A 682 11.19 29.50 31.38
CA GLN A 682 12.12 28.43 30.96
C GLN A 682 12.46 28.47 29.47
N LEU A 683 11.84 29.31 28.64
CA LEU A 683 12.09 29.39 27.20
C LEU A 683 13.57 29.54 26.87
N THR A 684 14.33 30.30 27.66
CA THR A 684 15.77 30.54 27.47
C THR A 684 16.65 29.28 27.54
N LYS A 685 16.11 28.14 28.02
CA LYS A 685 16.82 26.87 28.07
C LYS A 685 16.83 26.12 26.71
N TYR A 686 15.99 26.56 25.76
CA TYR A 686 15.83 25.87 24.49
C TYR A 686 16.52 26.59 23.35
N LYS A 687 17.36 25.85 22.60
CA LYS A 687 18.02 26.37 21.40
C LYS A 687 17.11 26.36 20.17
N PHE A 688 16.05 25.59 20.21
CA PHE A 688 15.09 25.46 19.13
C PHE A 688 13.65 25.45 19.67
N MET A 689 12.89 26.41 19.24
CA MET A 689 11.47 26.53 19.52
C MET A 689 10.67 26.39 18.22
N TYR A 690 9.55 25.70 18.27
CA TYR A 690 8.66 25.49 17.15
C TYR A 690 7.28 26.05 17.43
N LEU A 691 6.73 26.81 16.49
CA LEU A 691 5.39 27.38 16.53
C LEU A 691 4.64 26.98 15.26
N HIS A 692 3.64 26.15 15.42
CA HIS A 692 2.79 25.71 14.32
C HIS A 692 1.41 26.37 14.45
N GLY A 693 1.05 27.25 13.52
CA GLY A 693 -0.07 28.14 13.67
C GLY A 693 -1.23 27.95 12.69
N ARG A 694 -2.43 27.85 13.21
CA ARG A 694 -3.67 27.70 12.44
C ARG A 694 -4.64 28.87 12.60
N LYS A 695 -4.65 29.49 13.77
CA LYS A 695 -5.54 30.61 14.14
C LYS A 695 -4.73 31.88 14.35
N PRO A 696 -5.36 33.06 14.36
CA PRO A 696 -4.67 34.31 14.63
C PRO A 696 -3.86 34.22 15.93
N ILE A 697 -2.67 34.78 15.92
CA ILE A 697 -1.81 34.83 17.08
C ILE A 697 -1.59 36.26 17.55
N THR A 698 -1.61 36.45 18.87
CA THR A 698 -1.20 37.69 19.54
C THR A 698 -0.41 37.30 20.77
N PHE A 699 0.68 38.01 21.04
CA PHE A 699 1.46 37.87 22.26
C PHE A 699 1.25 39.07 23.16
N THR A 700 1.18 38.85 24.47
CA THR A 700 1.28 39.91 25.46
C THR A 700 2.68 40.50 25.46
N VAL A 701 2.89 41.62 26.16
CA VAL A 701 4.23 42.22 26.31
C VAL A 701 5.17 41.23 26.98
N GLU A 702 4.76 40.61 28.08
CA GLU A 702 5.54 39.60 28.80
C GLU A 702 5.94 38.40 27.93
N GLU A 703 4.98 37.85 27.15
CA GLU A 703 5.23 36.74 26.24
C GLU A 703 6.21 37.14 25.13
N SER A 704 6.09 38.35 24.60
CA SER A 704 7.01 38.89 23.60
C SER A 704 8.41 39.05 24.17
N ASP A 705 8.55 39.53 25.38
CA ASP A 705 9.84 39.75 26.06
C ASP A 705 10.50 38.39 26.35
N ASN A 706 9.78 37.39 26.80
CA ASN A 706 10.30 36.05 27.04
C ASN A 706 10.83 35.37 25.74
N ILE A 707 10.05 35.45 24.64
CA ILE A 707 10.49 34.96 23.34
C ILE A 707 11.73 35.69 22.87
N LYS A 708 11.73 37.04 22.94
CA LYS A 708 12.83 37.91 22.55
C LYS A 708 14.08 37.61 23.33
N ALA A 709 13.99 37.43 24.66
CA ALA A 709 15.11 37.04 25.51
C ALA A 709 15.75 35.72 25.09
N ASN A 710 14.93 34.70 24.72
CA ASN A 710 15.45 33.44 24.18
C ASN A 710 16.20 33.66 22.87
N LEU A 711 15.62 34.41 21.93
CA LEU A 711 16.20 34.65 20.61
C LEU A 711 17.52 35.44 20.69
N GLN A 712 17.60 36.39 21.59
CA GLN A 712 18.83 37.18 21.86
C GLN A 712 19.92 36.36 22.53
N THR A 713 19.60 35.37 23.34
CA THR A 713 20.54 34.49 24.02
C THR A 713 20.95 33.25 23.21
N GLY A 714 20.62 33.24 21.91
CA GLY A 714 21.06 32.21 20.96
C GLY A 714 20.04 31.14 20.65
N GLY A 715 18.76 31.33 21.02
CA GLY A 715 17.65 30.52 20.59
C GLY A 715 17.28 30.78 19.13
N LEU A 716 16.44 29.93 18.57
CA LEU A 716 15.84 30.05 17.24
C LEU A 716 14.37 29.63 17.30
N LEU A 717 13.50 30.44 16.69
CA LEU A 717 12.10 30.14 16.48
C LEU A 717 11.88 29.72 15.02
N LEU A 718 11.44 28.48 14.80
CA LEU A 718 10.81 28.06 13.56
C LEU A 718 9.31 28.24 13.71
N ALA A 719 8.68 28.94 12.78
CA ALA A 719 7.23 29.04 12.70
C ALA A 719 6.75 28.65 11.31
N ASP A 720 5.56 28.04 11.23
CA ASP A 720 4.89 27.76 9.96
C ASP A 720 3.37 27.87 10.06
N ALA A 721 2.73 28.20 8.92
CA ALA A 721 1.29 28.25 8.83
C ALA A 721 0.74 26.85 8.60
N ALA A 722 -0.06 26.36 9.57
CA ALA A 722 -0.69 25.07 9.49
C ALA A 722 -1.60 24.96 8.28
N CYS A 723 -1.61 23.80 7.64
CA CYS A 723 -2.52 23.53 6.55
C CYS A 723 -3.98 23.68 7.00
N ASN A 724 -4.68 24.46 6.30
CA ASN A 724 -6.13 24.57 6.35
C ASN A 724 -6.64 25.34 5.14
N ASP A 725 -7.95 25.42 5.05
CA ASP A 725 -8.64 26.30 4.14
C ASP A 725 -7.80 27.57 3.85
N ILE A 726 -7.61 27.86 2.57
CA ILE A 726 -6.83 29.00 2.08
C ILE A 726 -7.21 30.35 2.73
N LYS A 727 -8.39 30.45 3.31
CA LYS A 727 -8.84 31.62 4.05
C LYS A 727 -8.20 31.72 5.45
N GLN A 728 -7.93 30.60 6.09
CA GLN A 728 -7.41 30.57 7.46
C GLN A 728 -5.89 30.74 7.55
N TRP A 729 -5.10 30.21 6.63
CA TRP A 729 -3.66 30.42 6.64
C TRP A 729 -3.28 31.90 6.48
N LYS A 730 -4.03 32.66 5.67
CA LYS A 730 -3.82 34.12 5.52
C LYS A 730 -4.01 34.84 6.83
N VAL A 731 -4.94 34.41 7.66
CA VAL A 731 -5.20 35.02 8.96
C VAL A 731 -4.05 34.76 9.93
N PHE A 732 -3.51 33.52 9.95
CA PHE A 732 -2.32 33.24 10.74
C PHE A 732 -1.09 33.99 10.21
N ASP A 733 -0.82 33.91 8.90
CA ASP A 733 0.31 34.59 8.26
C ASP A 733 0.34 36.07 8.61
N GLN A 734 -0.78 36.78 8.46
CA GLN A 734 -0.86 38.19 8.78
C GLN A 734 -0.64 38.45 10.29
N SER A 735 -1.30 37.69 11.15
CA SER A 735 -1.16 37.90 12.60
C SER A 735 0.22 37.57 13.12
N PHE A 736 0.93 36.58 12.51
CA PHE A 736 2.31 36.28 12.85
C PHE A 736 3.25 37.42 12.42
N ARG A 737 3.07 37.97 11.22
CA ARG A 737 3.84 39.14 10.75
C ARG A 737 3.63 40.34 11.65
N ASP A 738 2.42 40.62 12.08
CA ASP A 738 2.08 41.72 12.99
C ASP A 738 2.69 41.50 14.39
N ALA A 739 2.69 40.24 14.87
CA ALA A 739 3.32 39.90 16.14
C ALA A 739 4.85 40.08 16.09
N MET A 740 5.47 39.65 14.97
CA MET A 740 6.91 39.82 14.76
C MET A 740 7.29 41.29 14.62
N LEU A 741 6.50 42.11 13.91
CA LEU A 741 6.73 43.53 13.77
C LEU A 741 6.59 44.28 15.13
N LYS A 742 5.62 43.86 15.97
CA LYS A 742 5.52 44.40 17.33
C LYS A 742 6.73 44.04 18.21
N MET A 743 7.21 42.78 18.08
CA MET A 743 8.38 42.31 18.85
C MET A 743 9.69 42.90 18.36
N PHE A 744 9.82 43.16 17.07
CA PHE A 744 10.99 43.71 16.41
C PHE A 744 10.60 44.90 15.50
N PRO A 745 10.30 46.09 16.05
CA PRO A 745 9.78 47.21 15.26
C PRO A 745 10.67 47.67 14.11
N ASP A 746 11.98 47.51 14.26
CA ASP A 746 12.97 47.92 13.27
C ASP A 746 13.29 46.84 12.21
N GLN A 747 12.63 45.69 12.28
CA GLN A 747 12.92 44.57 11.41
C GLN A 747 11.64 43.94 10.84
N LYS A 748 11.69 43.50 9.60
CA LYS A 748 10.62 42.76 8.95
C LYS A 748 11.09 41.36 8.59
N LEU A 749 10.14 40.44 8.47
CA LEU A 749 10.42 39.16 7.86
C LEU A 749 10.88 39.39 6.41
N VAL A 750 12.08 38.93 6.08
CA VAL A 750 12.67 39.03 4.75
C VAL A 750 12.97 37.65 4.22
N VAL A 751 12.86 37.46 2.90
CA VAL A 751 13.17 36.18 2.24
C VAL A 751 14.63 35.81 2.54
N ILE A 752 14.85 34.58 3.00
CA ILE A 752 16.17 34.01 3.23
C ILE A 752 16.76 33.64 1.87
N PRO A 753 17.82 34.37 1.39
CA PRO A 753 18.38 34.06 0.08
C PRO A 753 19.24 32.80 0.12
N THR A 754 19.43 32.13 -1.01
CA THR A 754 20.36 31.00 -1.11
C THR A 754 21.82 31.42 -1.06
N ARG A 755 22.12 32.68 -1.43
CA ARG A 755 23.44 33.31 -1.38
C ARG A 755 23.36 34.64 -0.70
N THR A 756 24.40 34.95 0.05
CA THR A 756 24.63 36.26 0.67
C THR A 756 24.99 37.32 -0.39
N PRO A 757 24.87 38.62 -0.11
CA PRO A 757 25.22 39.68 -1.06
C PRO A 757 26.65 39.62 -1.61
N ASP A 758 27.57 39.05 -0.85
CA ASP A 758 28.96 38.82 -1.25
C ASP A 758 29.14 37.52 -2.08
N GLY A 759 28.06 36.90 -2.49
CA GLY A 759 28.05 35.70 -3.38
C GLY A 759 28.34 34.38 -2.69
N LYS A 760 28.59 34.37 -1.38
CA LYS A 760 28.77 33.12 -0.62
C LYS A 760 27.43 32.41 -0.41
N GLU A 761 27.47 31.10 -0.18
CA GLU A 761 26.29 30.35 0.22
C GLU A 761 25.80 30.81 1.60
N GLU A 762 24.50 31.10 1.71
CA GLU A 762 23.89 31.50 2.98
C GLU A 762 24.10 30.39 4.03
N PRO A 763 24.49 30.72 5.27
CA PRO A 763 24.81 29.74 6.31
C PRO A 763 23.80 28.62 6.52
N LEU A 764 22.49 28.86 6.39
CA LEU A 764 21.45 27.86 6.49
C LEU A 764 21.58 26.77 5.38
N TYR A 765 21.75 27.20 4.14
CA TYR A 765 21.91 26.29 3.01
C TYR A 765 23.26 25.57 3.05
N LYS A 766 24.32 26.26 3.43
CA LYS A 766 25.64 25.67 3.61
C LYS A 766 25.66 24.55 4.65
N ILE A 767 24.98 24.73 5.79
CA ILE A 767 24.85 23.70 6.83
C ILE A 767 24.04 22.51 6.31
N ALA A 768 22.93 22.77 5.62
CA ALA A 768 22.13 21.72 5.00
C ALA A 768 22.98 20.87 4.02
N SER A 769 23.72 21.53 3.13
CA SER A 769 24.60 20.88 2.16
C SER A 769 25.69 20.04 2.83
N GLN A 770 26.34 20.57 3.87
CA GLN A 770 27.35 19.85 4.66
C GLN A 770 26.80 18.62 5.39
N ALA A 771 25.50 18.65 5.75
CA ALA A 771 24.80 17.53 6.35
C ALA A 771 24.19 16.55 5.32
N GLY A 772 24.43 16.77 4.02
CA GLY A 772 23.85 15.96 2.95
C GLY A 772 22.36 16.23 2.69
N ILE A 773 21.83 17.35 3.20
CA ILE A 773 20.43 17.75 3.02
C ILE A 773 20.33 18.70 1.83
N ASN A 774 19.62 18.25 0.77
CA ASN A 774 19.37 19.09 -0.38
C ASN A 774 18.18 20.03 -0.15
N LEU A 775 18.43 21.34 -0.08
CA LEU A 775 17.43 22.40 -0.01
C LEU A 775 17.26 23.17 -1.35
N GLY A 776 17.84 22.72 -2.43
CA GLY A 776 17.73 23.42 -3.73
C GLY A 776 16.31 23.41 -4.28
N SER A 777 15.55 22.34 -4.03
CA SER A 777 14.15 22.20 -4.43
C SER A 777 13.35 21.37 -3.44
N VAL A 778 12.05 21.65 -3.37
CA VAL A 778 11.07 20.99 -2.51
C VAL A 778 9.79 20.71 -3.26
N GLU A 779 9.13 19.62 -2.92
CA GLU A 779 7.79 19.34 -3.35
C GLU A 779 6.79 20.08 -2.44
N CYS A 780 5.94 20.91 -3.05
CA CYS A 780 5.04 21.78 -2.30
C CYS A 780 3.73 22.01 -3.09
N ARG A 781 2.62 22.15 -2.38
CA ARG A 781 1.38 22.74 -2.93
C ARG A 781 1.34 24.20 -2.57
N ARG A 782 1.22 25.03 -3.60
CA ARG A 782 1.05 26.48 -3.45
C ARG A 782 -0.36 26.89 -3.89
N GLU A 783 -0.65 28.18 -3.81
CA GLU A 783 -1.90 28.72 -4.31
C GLU A 783 -2.06 28.42 -5.81
N ASN A 784 -3.27 28.08 -6.23
CA ASN A 784 -3.59 27.94 -7.66
C ASN A 784 -3.50 29.31 -8.37
N ALA A 785 -3.45 29.29 -9.70
CA ALA A 785 -3.31 30.51 -10.50
C ALA A 785 -4.42 31.56 -10.26
N GLU A 786 -5.58 31.12 -9.76
CA GLU A 786 -6.73 31.96 -9.45
C GLU A 786 -6.69 32.53 -8.02
N GLY A 787 -5.77 32.05 -7.17
CA GLY A 787 -5.66 32.45 -5.76
C GLY A 787 -6.86 32.05 -4.89
N THR A 788 -7.69 31.16 -5.38
CA THR A 788 -8.94 30.70 -4.75
C THR A 788 -8.81 29.39 -3.98
N GLY A 789 -7.72 28.66 -4.18
CA GLY A 789 -7.46 27.36 -3.55
C GLY A 789 -6.01 26.92 -3.69
N ALA A 790 -5.71 25.71 -3.21
CA ALA A 790 -4.43 25.07 -3.40
C ALA A 790 -4.34 24.40 -4.79
N GLU A 791 -3.13 24.30 -5.34
CA GLU A 791 -2.87 23.42 -6.46
C GLU A 791 -3.22 21.98 -6.09
N LYS A 792 -3.93 21.27 -6.96
CA LYS A 792 -4.36 19.89 -6.66
C LYS A 792 -3.20 18.90 -6.55
N LYS A 793 -2.11 19.12 -7.30
CA LYS A 793 -0.92 18.25 -7.33
C LYS A 793 0.28 18.96 -6.70
N LEU A 794 1.15 18.21 -6.03
CA LEU A 794 2.48 18.68 -5.64
C LEU A 794 3.28 19.06 -6.88
N ARG A 795 4.07 20.11 -6.76
CA ARG A 795 5.04 20.52 -7.77
C ARG A 795 6.38 20.85 -7.12
N THR A 796 7.43 20.74 -7.91
CA THR A 796 8.78 21.09 -7.48
C THR A 796 8.98 22.60 -7.53
N TYR A 797 9.37 23.17 -6.39
CA TYR A 797 9.66 24.62 -6.25
C TYR A 797 11.00 24.86 -5.55
N PRO A 798 11.62 26.01 -5.76
CA PRO A 798 12.68 26.47 -4.85
C PRO A 798 12.16 26.61 -3.42
N VAL A 799 13.01 26.32 -2.43
CA VAL A 799 12.66 26.56 -1.02
C VAL A 799 12.38 28.05 -0.81
N MET A 800 11.29 28.35 -0.11
CA MET A 800 10.89 29.71 0.24
C MET A 800 10.72 29.83 1.75
N LEU A 801 11.67 30.45 2.40
CA LEU A 801 11.67 30.75 3.83
C LEU A 801 11.87 32.23 4.03
N GLU A 802 11.29 32.77 5.07
CA GLU A 802 11.46 34.15 5.50
C GLU A 802 12.06 34.18 6.92
N GLY A 803 12.74 35.25 7.31
CA GLY A 803 13.32 35.31 8.64
C GLY A 803 13.65 36.70 9.13
N ILE A 804 14.03 36.75 10.42
CA ILE A 804 14.55 37.94 11.10
C ILE A 804 15.96 37.61 11.58
N LYS A 805 16.90 38.54 11.36
CA LYS A 805 18.28 38.41 11.86
C LYS A 805 18.53 39.27 13.10
N ILE A 806 19.26 38.71 14.06
CA ILE A 806 19.88 39.45 15.14
C ILE A 806 21.39 39.18 15.06
N ASP A 807 22.21 40.20 15.05
CA ASP A 807 23.68 40.10 14.96
C ASP A 807 24.18 39.19 13.83
N GLY A 808 23.53 39.30 12.65
CA GLY A 808 23.89 38.55 11.46
C GLY A 808 23.38 37.09 11.43
N ARG A 809 22.73 36.62 12.49
CA ARG A 809 22.19 35.28 12.63
C ARG A 809 20.67 35.28 12.45
N TRP A 810 20.11 34.33 11.71
CA TRP A 810 18.68 34.10 11.68
C TRP A 810 18.22 33.56 13.03
N VAL A 811 17.33 34.30 13.67
CA VAL A 811 16.73 33.91 14.97
C VAL A 811 15.26 33.54 14.84
N VAL A 812 14.57 34.09 13.87
CA VAL A 812 13.23 33.66 13.45
C VAL A 812 13.35 33.16 12.02
N ILE A 813 12.82 31.98 11.77
CA ILE A 813 12.63 31.41 10.42
C ILE A 813 11.17 31.04 10.28
N TYR A 814 10.52 31.51 9.22
CA TYR A 814 9.11 31.35 8.96
C TYR A 814 8.85 30.72 7.60
N SER A 815 7.99 29.73 7.58
CA SER A 815 7.42 29.16 6.35
C SER A 815 5.93 29.49 6.27
N ARG A 816 5.54 30.14 5.17
CA ARG A 816 4.11 30.36 4.90
C ARG A 816 3.41 29.10 4.43
N TYR A 817 4.16 28.03 4.13
CA TYR A 817 3.68 26.71 3.74
C TYR A 817 3.89 25.72 4.87
N ASP A 818 2.90 24.87 5.08
CA ASP A 818 2.88 23.90 6.16
C ASP A 818 4.10 22.97 6.16
N ILE A 819 4.69 22.83 7.35
CA ILE A 819 5.77 21.89 7.64
C ILE A 819 5.29 20.84 8.64
N GLY A 820 4.59 21.24 9.69
CA GLY A 820 4.24 20.37 10.81
C GLY A 820 3.27 19.27 10.46
N CYS A 821 2.16 19.60 9.84
CA CYS A 821 1.18 18.59 9.41
C CYS A 821 1.79 17.63 8.37
N ALA A 822 2.67 18.13 7.49
CA ALA A 822 3.38 17.30 6.53
C ALA A 822 4.30 16.29 7.23
N ILE A 823 5.03 16.69 8.28
CA ILE A 823 5.88 15.81 9.09
C ILE A 823 5.03 14.71 9.77
N GLU A 824 3.80 15.03 10.19
CA GLU A 824 2.84 14.05 10.70
C GLU A 824 2.24 13.16 9.61
N GLY A 825 2.51 13.43 8.34
CA GLY A 825 2.00 12.65 7.21
C GLY A 825 0.66 13.13 6.70
N HIS A 826 0.25 14.38 6.96
CA HIS A 826 -0.94 14.97 6.35
C HIS A 826 -0.71 15.19 4.86
N LYS A 827 -1.64 14.70 4.04
CA LYS A 827 -1.54 14.70 2.56
C LYS A 827 -2.75 15.33 1.87
N SER A 828 -3.56 16.10 2.57
CA SER A 828 -4.75 16.68 1.96
C SER A 828 -4.43 17.61 0.80
N ALA A 829 -5.18 17.49 -0.30
CA ALA A 829 -4.95 18.29 -1.50
C ALA A 829 -5.40 19.76 -1.35
N ASP A 830 -6.09 20.11 -0.29
CA ASP A 830 -6.45 21.49 0.08
C ASP A 830 -5.42 22.16 0.98
N CYS A 831 -4.40 21.41 1.42
CA CYS A 831 -3.32 21.93 2.24
C CYS A 831 -2.28 22.64 1.40
N LEU A 832 -2.02 23.91 1.72
CA LEU A 832 -0.88 24.67 1.23
C LEU A 832 0.35 24.29 2.04
N GLY A 833 1.17 23.40 1.52
CA GLY A 833 2.28 22.85 2.30
C GLY A 833 3.18 21.92 1.52
N HIS A 834 4.22 21.50 2.20
CA HIS A 834 5.25 20.61 1.68
C HIS A 834 4.80 19.13 1.73
N ASP A 835 5.46 18.28 0.95
CA ASP A 835 5.43 16.85 1.22
C ASP A 835 6.25 16.49 2.46
N LYS A 836 6.04 15.31 3.03
CA LYS A 836 6.72 14.88 4.27
C LYS A 836 8.23 14.92 4.16
N GLU A 837 8.80 14.51 3.03
CA GLU A 837 10.25 14.46 2.85
C GLU A 837 10.85 15.87 2.77
N SER A 838 10.23 16.76 2.01
CA SER A 838 10.67 18.16 1.91
C SER A 838 10.53 18.88 3.26
N ALA A 839 9.43 18.67 3.98
CA ALA A 839 9.22 19.24 5.32
C ALA A 839 10.29 18.78 6.32
N LEU A 840 10.61 17.47 6.32
CA LEU A 840 11.69 16.93 7.15
C LEU A 840 13.06 17.50 6.78
N ARG A 841 13.37 17.65 5.50
CA ARG A 841 14.63 18.27 5.03
C ARG A 841 14.75 19.72 5.50
N ILE A 842 13.69 20.52 5.30
CA ILE A 842 13.67 21.94 5.73
C ILE A 842 13.84 22.04 7.24
N ALA A 843 13.00 21.37 8.01
CA ALA A 843 13.03 21.45 9.46
C ALA A 843 14.36 20.92 10.05
N SER A 844 14.92 19.84 9.49
CA SER A 844 16.21 19.30 9.90
C SER A 844 17.36 20.29 9.65
N ALA A 845 17.38 20.95 8.50
CA ALA A 845 18.38 21.98 8.21
C ALA A 845 18.31 23.14 9.21
N ILE A 846 17.09 23.57 9.58
CA ILE A 846 16.87 24.65 10.54
C ILE A 846 17.30 24.24 11.95
N VAL A 847 17.01 23.00 12.38
CA VAL A 847 17.51 22.47 13.67
C VAL A 847 19.03 22.44 13.69
N LEU A 848 19.67 21.90 12.65
CA LEU A 848 21.13 21.86 12.55
C LEU A 848 21.73 23.27 12.54
N TYR A 849 21.07 24.22 11.88
CA TYR A 849 21.47 25.63 11.91
C TYR A 849 21.38 26.20 13.32
N SER A 850 20.35 25.88 14.11
CA SER A 850 20.17 26.37 15.50
C SER A 850 21.28 25.91 16.46
N LEU A 851 21.97 24.79 16.11
CA LEU A 851 23.06 24.25 16.95
C LEU A 851 24.42 24.94 16.74
N ARG A 852 24.56 25.70 15.66
CA ARG A 852 25.80 26.48 15.47
C ARG A 852 25.82 27.72 16.36
N ARG A 853 26.96 27.88 17.04
CA ARG A 853 27.27 29.09 17.81
C ARG A 853 27.69 30.21 16.88
#